data_ced9da3d65f64e8fe879ecc9ca2e8336
#
_entry.id   ced9da3d65f64e8fe879ecc9ca2e8336
#
_cell.length_a   1.000
_cell.length_b   1.000
_cell.length_c   1.000
_cell.angle_alpha   90.00
_cell.angle_beta   90.00
_cell.angle_gamma   90.00
#
_symmetry.space_group_name_H-M   'P 1'
#
loop_
_entity.id
_entity.type
_entity.pdbx_description
1 polymer ?
#
loop_
_entity_poly.entity_id
_entity_poly.type
_entity_poly.pdbx_seq_one_letter_code
_entity_poly.pdbx_strand_id
1 'polypeptide(L)'
;MINEMRQGFETAYIDGSVVSNAAYRPQFVSNNHKEGKKVLSSIEDELLACDQFQISVAFITMSGITPLLQTLQELEKKKIPGQILTTNYLNFSEPRALKKLNELSNITLKMYDVEAADEGFHTKGYIFRKEEVYRIIIGSSSITSSALTSNREWNTKLVSTEQGEMAQQIVAEFTELWNSQYALGFDEFYEAYIERYKIIKHQREIAKQEEITSIEKYKLQPNSMQVGFITNLKKILAAEENNDRALLISTTGTGKTYASAFAMRELGFKRVLFLVHRGQLARQTKKSYEKVFAKSVSMGLIGAGYDEYDADYVFATVQTLSRDEHLLEYDPKTFDCIVLDEAHHVPADTYQKIMKHFTPRLWLGMTATPDKRDDNIQGRNVYELFDYNIAYEIRLQQAMEDNLLCPFHYFGITDLAIIGDDDEANRDFSMLTSDERVKHIITQADYYGYSGDKVKGLIFCSSIKETEELSAKFNQITNPATGKLYRTIALNGSASEQERQDAFERLAMNEDEANEEKQPLDYIFSVEILNEGVDIVEVNQVIMLRPTQSPIVFIQQLGRGLRKANGKEYVVILDFIGNYTNNFMIPIALSGDRTYNKDNIRRYIMEGGRVIPGASTVHFDEISRKRIFASVDNANFSDIKLIRENYTNLKNKLGRIPALRDFDDYGEMDVIRIFDNNSLGSYYKFLVRYEKEYKIRLSEDEEKVIEFVSKKLASGKRVQELQMLKRLLAYARGFSKLGLFAGLSEDMMEYGKEISQDQKENIVNVMTNEFPAGSGKKTYAQCVFIEEDASDYKPTESFMEMLKNDDFYNILKELVEFGISRYERDYSECYENSDLVLYQKYTYEDVCRLLNWEQNEVPLNIGGYKFDKKTKTFPVFINYDKSEDISDTTKYEDHFVEGFRDRLIAISKSGRNLQSDDVQNFLKAKERGIQVELFVRKNKDDKISKEFYYLGHMTASGNAKEFTMANTEKSAVEIEWILDVPVREDIYEYIVSA
;
A
#
# COMPACT_ATOMS: atom_id res chain seq x y z
N MET A 1 27.15 -18.21 -18.10
CA MET A 1 27.61 -16.83 -17.81
C MET A 1 28.04 -16.08 -19.04
N ILE A 2 29.21 -16.31 -19.71
CA ILE A 2 29.69 -15.46 -20.84
C ILE A 2 28.70 -15.40 -22.00
N ASN A 3 28.08 -16.50 -22.38
CA ASN A 3 27.06 -16.52 -23.44
C ASN A 3 25.80 -15.77 -23.03
N GLU A 4 25.39 -15.86 -21.75
CA GLU A 4 24.26 -15.13 -21.21
C GLU A 4 24.53 -13.61 -21.17
N MET A 5 25.77 -13.22 -20.84
CA MET A 5 26.20 -11.82 -20.94
C MET A 5 26.11 -11.31 -22.39
N ARG A 6 26.58 -12.09 -23.37
CA ARG A 6 26.46 -11.72 -24.79
C ARG A 6 25.01 -11.53 -25.20
N GLN A 7 24.13 -12.44 -24.82
CA GLN A 7 22.67 -12.28 -25.04
C GLN A 7 22.12 -11.07 -24.33
N GLY A 8 22.55 -10.80 -23.09
CA GLY A 8 22.17 -9.61 -22.34
C GLY A 8 22.55 -8.30 -23.03
N PHE A 9 23.75 -8.23 -23.60
CA PHE A 9 24.19 -7.09 -24.40
C PHE A 9 23.40 -6.94 -25.69
N GLU A 10 23.12 -8.04 -26.38
CA GLU A 10 22.29 -8.03 -27.59
C GLU A 10 20.88 -7.50 -27.28
N THR A 11 20.23 -8.01 -26.22
CA THR A 11 18.93 -7.53 -25.76
C THR A 11 18.94 -6.04 -25.42
N ALA A 12 19.98 -5.59 -24.69
CA ALA A 12 20.01 -4.23 -24.17
C ALA A 12 20.37 -3.17 -25.20
N TYR A 13 21.22 -3.49 -26.19
CA TYR A 13 21.83 -2.52 -27.08
C TYR A 13 21.54 -2.71 -28.57
N ILE A 14 21.04 -3.89 -28.98
CA ILE A 14 20.87 -4.22 -30.39
C ILE A 14 19.42 -4.55 -30.73
N ASP A 15 18.84 -5.56 -30.08
CA ASP A 15 17.47 -6.03 -30.35
C ASP A 15 16.77 -6.47 -29.07
N GLY A 16 15.83 -5.65 -28.59
CA GLY A 16 15.06 -5.91 -27.38
C GLY A 16 14.14 -7.14 -27.44
N SER A 17 13.94 -7.73 -28.63
CA SER A 17 13.19 -8.98 -28.79
C SER A 17 14.00 -10.23 -28.44
N VAL A 18 15.33 -10.11 -28.36
CA VAL A 18 16.22 -11.19 -27.93
C VAL A 18 16.04 -11.44 -26.44
N VAL A 19 15.72 -12.66 -26.11
CA VAL A 19 15.54 -13.10 -24.71
C VAL A 19 16.90 -13.30 -24.07
N SER A 20 17.10 -12.73 -22.89
CA SER A 20 18.34 -12.88 -22.13
C SER A 20 18.10 -12.94 -20.62
N ASN A 21 19.05 -13.51 -19.89
CA ASN A 21 19.04 -13.53 -18.44
C ASN A 21 19.14 -12.12 -17.87
N ALA A 22 18.13 -11.72 -17.06
CA ALA A 22 18.05 -10.38 -16.46
C ALA A 22 19.26 -10.06 -15.56
N ALA A 23 19.84 -11.05 -14.90
CA ALA A 23 21.01 -10.89 -14.02
C ALA A 23 22.29 -10.45 -14.79
N TYR A 24 22.35 -10.70 -16.10
CA TYR A 24 23.50 -10.36 -16.94
C TYR A 24 23.17 -9.33 -18.02
N ARG A 25 22.00 -8.69 -17.91
CA ARG A 25 21.55 -7.67 -18.87
C ARG A 25 21.87 -6.26 -18.35
N PRO A 26 22.53 -5.42 -19.14
CA PRO A 26 22.58 -3.98 -18.88
C PRO A 26 21.16 -3.38 -18.79
N GLN A 27 20.95 -2.43 -17.88
CA GLN A 27 19.62 -1.86 -17.62
C GLN A 27 19.68 -0.34 -17.49
N PHE A 28 18.61 0.32 -17.89
CA PHE A 28 18.37 1.72 -17.56
C PHE A 28 17.71 1.80 -16.18
N VAL A 29 18.30 2.59 -15.28
CA VAL A 29 17.86 2.75 -13.90
C VAL A 29 17.39 4.18 -13.67
N SER A 30 16.12 4.34 -13.32
CA SER A 30 15.48 5.64 -13.09
C SER A 30 14.41 5.54 -12.02
N ASN A 31 13.93 6.70 -11.52
CA ASN A 31 12.80 6.74 -10.60
C ASN A 31 11.49 6.84 -11.37
N ASN A 32 10.65 5.83 -11.27
CA ASN A 32 9.27 5.80 -11.75
C ASN A 32 8.40 4.90 -10.85
N HIS A 33 7.82 5.47 -9.81
CA HIS A 33 7.05 4.72 -8.82
C HIS A 33 5.81 4.02 -9.42
N LYS A 34 5.21 4.56 -10.49
CA LYS A 34 4.06 3.93 -11.17
C LYS A 34 4.42 2.58 -11.81
N GLU A 35 5.68 2.44 -12.20
CA GLU A 35 6.24 1.19 -12.73
C GLU A 35 6.98 0.38 -11.65
N GLY A 36 6.90 0.77 -10.37
CA GLY A 36 7.63 0.11 -9.29
C GLY A 36 9.16 0.25 -9.38
N LYS A 37 9.66 1.33 -10.01
CA LYS A 37 11.10 1.54 -10.22
C LYS A 37 11.62 2.68 -9.35
N LYS A 38 12.68 2.42 -8.58
CA LYS A 38 13.45 3.42 -7.86
C LYS A 38 14.95 3.13 -7.99
N VAL A 39 15.76 4.15 -8.10
CA VAL A 39 17.23 4.02 -8.07
C VAL A 39 17.67 3.36 -6.76
N LEU A 40 17.05 3.75 -5.66
CA LEU A 40 17.25 3.15 -4.34
C LEU A 40 17.16 1.62 -4.38
N SER A 41 16.06 1.07 -4.89
CA SER A 41 15.84 -0.38 -4.93
C SER A 41 16.88 -1.10 -5.79
N SER A 42 17.28 -0.50 -6.90
CA SER A 42 18.34 -1.08 -7.75
C SER A 42 19.68 -1.13 -7.04
N ILE A 43 19.99 -0.15 -6.19
CA ILE A 43 21.20 -0.14 -5.38
C ILE A 43 21.10 -1.18 -4.24
N GLU A 44 19.95 -1.26 -3.57
CA GLU A 44 19.72 -2.24 -2.50
C GLU A 44 19.84 -3.69 -2.99
N ASP A 45 19.26 -4.01 -4.14
CA ASP A 45 19.32 -5.34 -4.74
C ASP A 45 20.79 -5.75 -5.00
N GLU A 46 21.59 -4.85 -5.54
CA GLU A 46 23.01 -5.14 -5.80
C GLU A 46 23.84 -5.21 -4.51
N LEU A 47 23.57 -4.37 -3.51
CA LEU A 47 24.20 -4.44 -2.20
C LEU A 47 23.92 -5.80 -1.52
N LEU A 48 22.67 -6.25 -1.52
CA LEU A 48 22.29 -7.52 -0.91
C LEU A 48 22.87 -8.74 -1.63
N ALA A 49 23.18 -8.61 -2.93
CA ALA A 49 23.69 -9.69 -3.77
C ALA A 49 25.23 -9.75 -3.87
N CYS A 50 25.96 -8.70 -3.46
CA CYS A 50 27.41 -8.60 -3.70
C CYS A 50 28.26 -9.26 -2.61
N ASP A 51 29.53 -9.53 -2.94
CA ASP A 51 30.59 -9.99 -2.03
C ASP A 51 31.45 -8.80 -1.54
N GLN A 52 31.46 -7.70 -2.29
CA GLN A 52 32.07 -6.42 -1.94
C GLN A 52 31.45 -5.29 -2.75
N PHE A 53 31.54 -4.06 -2.22
CA PHE A 53 31.09 -2.88 -2.96
C PHE A 53 32.04 -1.69 -2.81
N GLN A 54 32.02 -0.83 -3.83
CA GLN A 54 32.73 0.43 -3.86
C GLN A 54 31.79 1.52 -4.40
N ILE A 55 31.73 2.65 -3.69
CA ILE A 55 30.84 3.76 -4.02
C ILE A 55 31.66 5.03 -4.15
N SER A 56 31.54 5.75 -5.25
CA SER A 56 32.13 7.06 -5.46
C SER A 56 31.02 8.06 -5.78
N VAL A 57 30.72 8.98 -4.84
CA VAL A 57 29.63 9.94 -4.99
C VAL A 57 30.02 11.32 -4.45
N ALA A 58 29.57 12.37 -5.13
CA ALA A 58 29.89 13.74 -4.72
C ALA A 58 29.21 14.13 -3.39
N PHE A 59 27.99 13.65 -3.12
CA PHE A 59 27.19 14.07 -1.97
C PHE A 59 26.57 12.90 -1.24
N ILE A 60 26.61 12.99 0.09
CA ILE A 60 25.99 12.03 1.01
C ILE A 60 25.20 12.80 2.08
N THR A 61 23.89 12.56 2.16
CA THR A 61 23.01 13.17 3.19
C THR A 61 22.40 12.11 4.11
N MET A 62 21.97 12.53 5.31
CA MET A 62 21.24 11.62 6.21
C MET A 62 19.97 11.10 5.57
N SER A 63 19.23 11.97 4.88
CA SER A 63 18.03 11.56 4.14
C SER A 63 18.31 10.56 3.02
N GLY A 64 19.52 10.54 2.47
CA GLY A 64 19.95 9.57 1.45
C GLY A 64 20.38 8.22 2.03
N ILE A 65 21.07 8.20 3.18
CA ILE A 65 21.50 6.94 3.79
C ILE A 65 20.43 6.27 4.65
N THR A 66 19.51 7.05 5.23
CA THR A 66 18.49 6.51 6.15
C THR A 66 17.70 5.33 5.54
N PRO A 67 17.19 5.39 4.31
CA PRO A 67 16.50 4.25 3.71
C PRO A 67 17.41 3.03 3.51
N LEU A 68 18.73 3.21 3.37
CA LEU A 68 19.71 2.13 3.20
C LEU A 68 20.18 1.50 4.51
N LEU A 69 19.89 2.08 5.68
CA LEU A 69 20.46 1.66 6.97
C LEU A 69 20.18 0.20 7.31
N GLN A 70 18.98 -0.31 6.99
CA GLN A 70 18.67 -1.72 7.26
C GLN A 70 19.50 -2.66 6.39
N THR A 71 19.64 -2.35 5.10
CA THR A 71 20.50 -3.09 4.16
C THR A 71 21.96 -3.04 4.60
N LEU A 72 22.46 -1.86 4.98
CA LEU A 72 23.84 -1.70 5.47
C LEU A 72 24.11 -2.49 6.76
N GLN A 73 23.11 -2.56 7.66
CA GLN A 73 23.22 -3.39 8.87
C GLN A 73 23.30 -4.90 8.54
N GLU A 74 22.57 -5.36 7.53
CA GLU A 74 22.67 -6.74 7.05
C GLU A 74 24.04 -7.04 6.46
N LEU A 75 24.61 -6.12 5.68
CA LEU A 75 25.96 -6.26 5.14
C LEU A 75 27.03 -6.29 6.23
N GLU A 76 26.88 -5.49 7.28
CA GLU A 76 27.75 -5.52 8.44
C GLU A 76 27.71 -6.87 9.15
N LYS A 77 26.51 -7.41 9.41
CA LYS A 77 26.33 -8.75 9.99
C LYS A 77 26.98 -9.86 9.14
N LYS A 78 26.89 -9.74 7.82
CA LYS A 78 27.52 -10.66 6.85
C LYS A 78 29.01 -10.36 6.62
N LYS A 79 29.54 -9.26 7.17
CA LYS A 79 30.92 -8.79 7.00
C LYS A 79 31.31 -8.54 5.54
N ILE A 80 30.39 -8.06 4.73
CA ILE A 80 30.63 -7.70 3.34
C ILE A 80 31.42 -6.37 3.30
N PRO A 81 32.66 -6.33 2.76
CA PRO A 81 33.48 -5.14 2.79
C PRO A 81 32.98 -4.08 1.82
N GLY A 82 32.98 -2.84 2.28
CA GLY A 82 32.58 -1.67 1.52
C GLY A 82 33.59 -0.54 1.56
N GLN A 83 33.81 0.14 0.44
CA GLN A 83 34.62 1.35 0.33
C GLN A 83 33.75 2.49 -0.20
N ILE A 84 33.72 3.62 0.52
CA ILE A 84 32.95 4.79 0.11
C ILE A 84 33.88 5.98 -0.01
N LEU A 85 33.90 6.61 -1.20
CA LEU A 85 34.63 7.83 -1.51
C LEU A 85 33.64 8.95 -1.76
N THR A 86 33.74 10.03 -1.01
CA THR A 86 32.99 11.27 -1.24
C THR A 86 33.92 12.47 -1.33
N THR A 87 33.40 13.66 -1.41
CA THR A 87 34.22 14.86 -1.58
C THR A 87 33.76 16.02 -0.69
N ASN A 88 34.68 16.94 -0.41
CA ASN A 88 34.36 18.22 0.25
C ASN A 88 33.82 19.28 -0.72
N TYR A 89 33.59 18.92 -2.01
CA TYR A 89 33.04 19.83 -3.00
C TYR A 89 31.74 20.48 -2.52
N LEU A 90 31.70 21.81 -2.51
CA LEU A 90 30.61 22.63 -2.01
C LEU A 90 30.12 22.30 -0.58
N ASN A 91 30.78 21.43 0.15
CA ASN A 91 30.42 20.99 1.51
C ASN A 91 28.94 20.63 1.64
N PHE A 92 28.43 19.77 0.72
CA PHE A 92 27.05 19.27 0.76
C PHE A 92 26.88 17.95 1.49
N SER A 93 27.98 17.16 1.67
CA SER A 93 27.91 15.94 2.44
C SER A 93 27.70 16.24 3.92
N GLU A 94 26.70 15.60 4.55
CA GLU A 94 26.36 15.85 5.93
C GLU A 94 27.31 15.12 6.90
N PRO A 95 27.97 15.82 7.86
CA PRO A 95 28.89 15.18 8.81
C PRO A 95 28.26 14.02 9.58
N ARG A 96 26.98 14.10 9.96
CA ARG A 96 26.24 13.02 10.63
C ARG A 96 26.13 11.77 9.75
N ALA A 97 25.88 11.93 8.46
CA ALA A 97 25.81 10.82 7.51
C ALA A 97 27.17 10.15 7.34
N LEU A 98 28.23 10.94 7.24
CA LEU A 98 29.61 10.44 7.15
C LEU A 98 30.01 9.67 8.41
N LYS A 99 29.70 10.22 9.59
CA LYS A 99 29.92 9.54 10.87
C LYS A 99 29.17 8.21 10.95
N LYS A 100 27.89 8.21 10.54
CA LYS A 100 27.06 7.02 10.57
C LYS A 100 27.60 5.90 9.69
N LEU A 101 28.10 6.21 8.51
CA LEU A 101 28.74 5.24 7.62
C LEU A 101 30.05 4.71 8.21
N ASN A 102 30.85 5.57 8.85
CA ASN A 102 32.12 5.18 9.47
C ASN A 102 31.93 4.33 10.73
N GLU A 103 30.79 4.38 11.41
CA GLU A 103 30.44 3.53 12.55
C GLU A 103 30.23 2.06 12.15
N LEU A 104 29.95 1.77 10.88
CA LEU A 104 29.78 0.41 10.36
C LEU A 104 31.13 -0.27 10.16
N SER A 105 31.37 -1.35 10.87
CA SER A 105 32.69 -2.02 10.96
C SER A 105 33.19 -2.61 9.63
N ASN A 106 32.31 -2.82 8.67
CA ASN A 106 32.60 -3.35 7.33
C ASN A 106 32.85 -2.27 6.28
N ILE A 107 32.67 -0.99 6.62
CA ILE A 107 32.81 0.13 5.67
C ILE A 107 34.06 0.95 5.98
N THR A 108 34.83 1.26 4.94
CA THR A 108 35.90 2.24 5.00
C THR A 108 35.46 3.49 4.24
N LEU A 109 35.49 4.66 4.89
CA LEU A 109 35.11 5.94 4.33
C LEU A 109 36.32 6.85 4.11
N LYS A 110 36.42 7.44 2.92
CA LYS A 110 37.40 8.48 2.59
C LYS A 110 36.72 9.70 1.98
N MET A 111 37.37 10.86 2.12
CA MET A 111 36.95 12.11 1.52
C MET A 111 38.07 12.66 0.62
N TYR A 112 37.73 12.91 -0.65
CA TYR A 112 38.64 13.53 -1.61
C TYR A 112 38.61 15.05 -1.45
N ASP A 113 39.76 15.63 -1.16
CA ASP A 113 39.92 17.08 -0.98
C ASP A 113 40.15 17.75 -2.34
N VAL A 114 39.07 18.25 -2.95
CA VAL A 114 39.10 18.91 -4.28
C VAL A 114 39.87 20.21 -4.29
N GLU A 115 39.96 20.90 -3.13
CA GLU A 115 40.70 22.18 -3.08
C GLU A 115 42.20 21.92 -3.00
N ALA A 116 42.65 20.97 -2.23
CA ALA A 116 44.04 20.58 -2.14
C ALA A 116 44.52 19.94 -3.46
N ALA A 117 43.64 19.23 -4.15
CA ALA A 117 43.94 18.61 -5.45
C ALA A 117 43.89 19.59 -6.63
N ASP A 118 43.23 20.75 -6.47
CA ASP A 118 42.94 21.71 -7.58
C ASP A 118 42.22 21.02 -8.75
N GLU A 119 41.34 20.08 -8.43
CA GLU A 119 40.64 19.21 -9.38
C GLU A 119 39.17 19.04 -9.00
N GLY A 120 38.26 19.14 -9.99
CA GLY A 120 36.83 18.90 -9.74
C GLY A 120 36.51 17.41 -9.53
N PHE A 121 35.72 17.08 -8.55
CA PHE A 121 35.24 15.73 -8.29
C PHE A 121 33.70 15.72 -8.35
N HIS A 122 33.16 15.01 -9.33
CA HIS A 122 31.70 14.92 -9.53
C HIS A 122 31.24 13.52 -9.97
N THR A 123 32.00 12.49 -9.56
CA THR A 123 31.68 11.10 -9.87
C THR A 123 30.40 10.64 -9.15
N LYS A 124 29.66 9.77 -9.80
CA LYS A 124 28.48 9.08 -9.22
C LYS A 124 28.48 7.66 -9.78
N GLY A 125 29.18 6.79 -9.07
CA GLY A 125 29.39 5.40 -9.45
C GLY A 125 29.22 4.46 -8.26
N TYR A 126 28.52 3.38 -8.49
CA TYR A 126 28.30 2.30 -7.54
C TYR A 126 28.80 1.01 -8.18
N ILE A 127 29.81 0.40 -7.61
CA ILE A 127 30.50 -0.78 -8.12
C ILE A 127 30.23 -1.93 -7.17
N PHE A 128 29.62 -2.98 -7.67
CA PHE A 128 29.29 -4.19 -6.92
C PHE A 128 30.00 -5.37 -7.58
N ARG A 129 30.64 -6.20 -6.78
CA ARG A 129 31.30 -7.41 -7.25
C ARG A 129 30.68 -8.62 -6.60
N LYS A 130 30.38 -9.64 -7.41
CA LYS A 130 30.03 -10.98 -6.97
C LYS A 130 30.85 -11.97 -7.75
N GLU A 131 31.74 -12.69 -7.07
CA GLU A 131 32.70 -13.62 -7.71
C GLU A 131 33.52 -12.89 -8.83
N GLU A 132 33.36 -13.30 -10.10
CA GLU A 132 34.05 -12.72 -11.25
C GLU A 132 33.23 -11.64 -11.98
N VAL A 133 32.03 -11.33 -11.51
CA VAL A 133 31.08 -10.41 -12.17
C VAL A 133 31.03 -9.07 -11.45
N TYR A 134 31.24 -8.02 -12.24
CA TYR A 134 30.96 -6.64 -11.81
C TYR A 134 29.59 -6.18 -12.30
N ARG A 135 28.82 -5.56 -11.39
CA ARG A 135 27.63 -4.79 -11.70
C ARG A 135 27.88 -3.35 -11.30
N ILE A 136 27.78 -2.43 -12.24
CA ILE A 136 28.22 -1.06 -12.05
C ILE A 136 27.08 -0.13 -12.44
N ILE A 137 26.60 0.70 -11.49
CA ILE A 137 25.60 1.73 -11.76
C ILE A 137 26.32 3.05 -11.87
N ILE A 138 26.22 3.72 -13.02
CA ILE A 138 26.81 5.03 -13.28
C ILE A 138 25.73 5.96 -13.83
N GLY A 139 25.69 7.19 -13.35
CA GLY A 139 24.75 8.19 -13.85
C GLY A 139 24.72 9.48 -13.05
N SER A 140 23.54 9.99 -12.79
CA SER A 140 23.33 11.28 -12.13
C SER A 140 23.10 11.20 -10.63
N SER A 141 22.87 10.00 -10.04
CA SER A 141 22.38 9.86 -8.68
C SER A 141 23.50 9.90 -7.63
N SER A 142 23.46 10.90 -6.74
CA SER A 142 24.20 10.91 -5.47
C SER A 142 23.39 10.24 -4.37
N ILE A 143 24.00 10.02 -3.17
CA ILE A 143 23.29 9.45 -2.01
C ILE A 143 22.50 10.58 -1.30
N THR A 144 21.43 11.01 -1.95
CA THR A 144 20.44 11.96 -1.41
C THR A 144 19.03 11.38 -1.58
N SER A 145 18.10 11.70 -0.68
CA SER A 145 16.73 11.14 -0.74
C SER A 145 16.09 11.39 -2.09
N SER A 146 16.14 12.61 -2.59
CA SER A 146 15.54 12.98 -3.87
C SER A 146 16.14 12.25 -5.07
N ALA A 147 17.47 12.09 -5.12
CA ALA A 147 18.14 11.39 -6.23
C ALA A 147 17.83 9.89 -6.22
N LEU A 148 17.71 9.28 -5.04
CA LEU A 148 17.46 7.85 -4.91
C LEU A 148 15.98 7.45 -5.11
N THR A 149 15.02 8.38 -4.92
CA THR A 149 13.61 7.99 -4.82
C THR A 149 12.63 8.76 -5.71
N SER A 150 12.84 10.06 -5.96
CA SER A 150 11.82 10.92 -6.54
C SER A 150 12.23 11.76 -7.74
N ASN A 151 13.47 12.24 -7.78
CA ASN A 151 13.96 13.02 -8.92
C ASN A 151 14.03 12.15 -10.18
N ARG A 152 13.88 12.79 -11.34
CA ARG A 152 14.17 12.13 -12.62
C ARG A 152 15.68 12.00 -12.79
N GLU A 153 16.16 10.83 -12.41
CA GLU A 153 17.58 10.46 -12.53
C GLU A 153 17.78 9.48 -13.68
N TRP A 154 18.89 9.60 -14.37
CA TRP A 154 19.26 8.69 -15.45
C TRP A 154 20.54 7.99 -15.07
N ASN A 155 20.46 6.68 -14.90
CA ASN A 155 21.60 5.84 -14.63
C ASN A 155 21.60 4.63 -15.56
N THR A 156 22.78 4.11 -15.83
CA THR A 156 22.97 2.85 -16.54
C THR A 156 23.58 1.82 -15.59
N LYS A 157 22.96 0.66 -15.48
CA LYS A 157 23.56 -0.51 -14.83
C LYS A 157 24.29 -1.33 -15.89
N LEU A 158 25.61 -1.40 -15.77
CA LEU A 158 26.50 -2.21 -16.60
C LEU A 158 26.74 -3.56 -15.93
N VAL A 159 26.89 -4.60 -16.71
CA VAL A 159 27.30 -5.93 -16.25
C VAL A 159 28.53 -6.35 -17.01
N SER A 160 29.62 -6.69 -16.31
CA SER A 160 30.89 -7.01 -16.91
C SER A 160 31.64 -8.11 -16.14
N THR A 161 32.60 -8.72 -16.76
CA THR A 161 33.58 -9.58 -16.07
C THR A 161 34.81 -8.78 -15.65
N GLU A 162 35.69 -9.36 -14.84
CA GLU A 162 37.00 -8.78 -14.50
C GLU A 162 37.87 -8.49 -15.74
N GLN A 163 37.65 -9.18 -16.86
CA GLN A 163 38.38 -9.00 -18.11
C GLN A 163 37.76 -7.93 -19.01
N GLY A 164 36.61 -7.39 -18.69
CA GLY A 164 35.95 -6.36 -19.48
C GLY A 164 36.67 -5.02 -19.37
N GLU A 165 37.07 -4.45 -20.48
CA GLU A 165 37.84 -3.19 -20.51
C GLU A 165 37.18 -2.06 -19.76
N MET A 166 35.85 -1.91 -19.89
CA MET A 166 35.09 -0.86 -19.23
C MET A 166 35.06 -1.01 -17.70
N ALA A 167 34.89 -2.23 -17.20
CA ALA A 167 34.95 -2.49 -15.76
C ALA A 167 36.37 -2.27 -15.22
N GLN A 168 37.39 -2.70 -15.96
CA GLN A 168 38.79 -2.47 -15.60
C GLN A 168 39.13 -0.97 -15.51
N GLN A 169 38.68 -0.16 -16.49
CA GLN A 169 38.90 1.27 -16.46
C GLN A 169 38.18 1.96 -15.29
N ILE A 170 36.93 1.62 -15.04
CA ILE A 170 36.14 2.18 -13.91
C ILE A 170 36.74 1.81 -12.56
N VAL A 171 37.14 0.55 -12.39
CA VAL A 171 37.76 0.07 -11.12
C VAL A 171 39.16 0.69 -10.95
N ALA A 172 39.91 0.85 -12.04
CA ALA A 172 41.22 1.52 -12.01
C ALA A 172 41.09 2.99 -11.60
N GLU A 173 40.18 3.73 -12.19
CA GLU A 173 39.85 5.12 -11.86
C GLU A 173 39.45 5.27 -10.38
N PHE A 174 38.55 4.39 -9.90
CA PHE A 174 38.18 4.38 -8.47
C PHE A 174 39.41 4.12 -7.59
N THR A 175 40.26 3.17 -7.97
CA THR A 175 41.44 2.76 -7.20
C THR A 175 42.49 3.90 -7.18
N GLU A 176 42.67 4.60 -8.29
CA GLU A 176 43.54 5.76 -8.38
C GLU A 176 43.07 6.88 -7.44
N LEU A 177 41.79 7.26 -7.53
CA LEU A 177 41.21 8.27 -6.65
C LEU A 177 41.29 7.84 -5.17
N TRP A 178 41.00 6.56 -4.87
CA TRP A 178 41.05 6.01 -3.53
C TRP A 178 42.44 6.03 -2.87
N ASN A 179 43.49 5.81 -3.68
CA ASN A 179 44.87 5.78 -3.23
C ASN A 179 45.59 7.13 -3.39
N SER A 180 44.90 8.14 -3.90
CA SER A 180 45.45 9.50 -4.03
C SER A 180 45.83 10.04 -2.64
N GLN A 181 46.91 10.86 -2.61
CA GLN A 181 47.28 11.60 -1.40
C GLN A 181 46.21 12.60 -0.93
N TYR A 182 45.24 12.94 -1.79
CA TYR A 182 44.12 13.83 -1.50
C TYR A 182 42.88 13.08 -0.96
N ALA A 183 42.87 11.75 -0.97
CA ALA A 183 41.81 10.92 -0.41
C ALA A 183 42.07 10.65 1.07
N LEU A 184 41.64 11.55 1.91
CA LEU A 184 41.85 11.52 3.36
C LEU A 184 40.98 10.49 4.05
N GLY A 185 41.55 9.77 5.02
CA GLY A 185 40.79 8.88 5.92
C GLY A 185 39.88 9.65 6.86
N PHE A 186 38.87 8.96 7.43
CA PHE A 186 37.87 9.61 8.28
C PHE A 186 38.49 10.45 9.42
N ASP A 187 39.44 9.88 10.15
CA ASP A 187 40.10 10.57 11.30
C ASP A 187 40.93 11.77 10.86
N GLU A 188 41.37 11.82 9.62
CA GLU A 188 42.20 12.90 9.07
C GLU A 188 41.34 14.11 8.63
N PHE A 189 40.16 13.89 8.09
CA PHE A 189 39.35 14.99 7.54
C PHE A 189 38.22 15.47 8.45
N TYR A 190 37.69 14.59 9.34
CA TYR A 190 36.34 14.78 9.88
C TYR A 190 36.20 16.04 10.77
N GLU A 191 37.13 16.29 11.66
CA GLU A 191 37.09 17.45 12.58
C GLU A 191 37.17 18.78 11.81
N ALA A 192 38.09 18.89 10.86
CA ALA A 192 38.25 20.09 10.03
C ALA A 192 37.00 20.29 9.11
N TYR A 193 36.44 19.21 8.62
CA TYR A 193 35.24 19.24 7.78
C TYR A 193 34.01 19.70 8.53
N ILE A 194 33.78 19.24 9.77
CA ILE A 194 32.67 19.69 10.63
C ILE A 194 32.73 21.21 10.82
N GLU A 195 33.86 21.74 11.21
CA GLU A 195 33.97 23.17 11.44
C GLU A 195 33.64 24.00 10.20
N ARG A 196 34.16 23.59 9.08
CA ARG A 196 33.87 24.21 7.79
C ARG A 196 32.40 24.09 7.39
N TYR A 197 31.82 22.90 7.54
CA TYR A 197 30.39 22.64 7.27
C TYR A 197 29.47 23.54 8.10
N LYS A 198 29.74 23.71 9.40
CA LYS A 198 28.97 24.60 10.25
C LYS A 198 28.97 26.05 9.74
N ILE A 199 30.13 26.57 9.35
CA ILE A 199 30.25 27.94 8.82
C ILE A 199 29.43 28.09 7.54
N ILE A 200 29.56 27.16 6.61
CA ILE A 200 28.85 27.21 5.32
C ILE A 200 27.35 26.98 5.50
N LYS A 201 26.94 26.08 6.40
CA LYS A 201 25.54 25.87 6.75
C LYS A 201 24.92 27.16 7.28
N HIS A 202 25.60 27.81 8.20
CA HIS A 202 25.14 29.09 8.79
C HIS A 202 25.02 30.20 7.72
N GLN A 203 25.98 30.29 6.80
CA GLN A 203 25.91 31.26 5.69
C GLN A 203 24.73 30.98 4.76
N ARG A 204 24.43 29.68 4.46
CA ARG A 204 23.26 29.30 3.66
C ARG A 204 21.94 29.59 4.39
N GLU A 205 21.89 29.41 5.70
CA GLU A 205 20.71 29.75 6.51
C GLU A 205 20.42 31.23 6.51
N ILE A 206 21.46 32.06 6.63
CA ILE A 206 21.34 33.55 6.50
C ILE A 206 20.84 33.93 5.10
N ALA A 207 21.42 33.35 4.03
CA ALA A 207 20.97 33.62 2.66
C ALA A 207 19.53 33.17 2.42
N LYS A 208 19.11 32.03 2.97
CA LYS A 208 17.70 31.58 2.93
C LYS A 208 16.78 32.49 3.73
N GLN A 209 17.21 33.03 4.87
CA GLN A 209 16.41 34.00 5.64
C GLN A 209 16.23 35.33 4.87
N GLU A 210 17.23 35.80 4.13
CA GLU A 210 17.11 36.95 3.24
C GLU A 210 16.15 36.70 2.06
N GLU A 211 16.12 35.48 1.51
CA GLU A 211 15.13 35.07 0.51
C GLU A 211 13.72 34.93 1.11
N ILE A 212 13.59 34.40 2.33
CA ILE A 212 12.29 34.26 3.03
C ILE A 212 11.70 35.62 3.37
N THR A 213 12.49 36.62 3.74
CA THR A 213 11.99 37.99 3.94
C THR A 213 11.48 38.63 2.64
N SER A 214 11.93 38.20 1.50
CA SER A 214 11.36 38.54 0.18
C SER A 214 10.14 37.70 -0.19
N ILE A 215 10.03 36.46 0.32
CA ILE A 215 8.94 35.48 0.10
C ILE A 215 7.76 35.72 1.06
N GLU A 216 7.93 36.32 2.23
CA GLU A 216 6.81 36.76 3.09
C GLU A 216 5.85 37.74 2.41
N LYS A 217 6.23 38.31 1.26
CA LYS A 217 5.33 39.05 0.36
C LYS A 217 4.52 38.15 -0.59
N TYR A 218 4.81 36.86 -0.71
CA TYR A 218 3.96 35.93 -1.45
C TYR A 218 2.75 35.57 -0.60
N LYS A 219 1.54 35.91 -1.08
CA LYS A 219 0.27 35.45 -0.52
C LYS A 219 0.32 33.94 -0.42
N LEU A 220 0.08 33.39 0.78
CA LEU A 220 -0.06 31.96 1.00
C LEU A 220 -1.08 31.42 -0.02
N GLN A 221 -0.69 30.46 -0.83
CA GLN A 221 -1.56 29.91 -1.88
C GLN A 221 -2.04 28.51 -1.51
N PRO A 222 -3.28 28.15 -1.85
CA PRO A 222 -3.81 26.80 -1.60
C PRO A 222 -3.09 25.74 -2.45
N ASN A 223 -2.87 24.55 -1.89
CA ASN A 223 -2.36 23.38 -2.58
C ASN A 223 -3.45 22.69 -3.45
N SER A 224 -3.10 21.66 -4.21
CA SER A 224 -4.00 20.92 -5.10
C SER A 224 -5.26 20.40 -4.40
N MET A 225 -5.12 19.78 -3.24
CA MET A 225 -6.23 19.30 -2.41
C MET A 225 -7.16 20.45 -2.00
N GLN A 226 -6.60 21.56 -1.54
CA GLN A 226 -7.35 22.71 -1.08
C GLN A 226 -8.12 23.36 -2.24
N VAL A 227 -7.53 23.43 -3.43
CA VAL A 227 -8.21 23.91 -4.64
C VAL A 227 -9.38 23.00 -5.02
N GLY A 228 -9.16 21.69 -5.04
CA GLY A 228 -10.21 20.70 -5.34
C GLY A 228 -11.36 20.77 -4.34
N PHE A 229 -11.04 20.85 -3.05
CA PHE A 229 -12.02 21.03 -1.98
C PHE A 229 -12.88 22.30 -2.17
N ILE A 230 -12.24 23.46 -2.37
CA ILE A 230 -12.95 24.73 -2.56
C ILE A 230 -13.86 24.68 -3.79
N THR A 231 -13.40 24.08 -4.87
CA THR A 231 -14.17 23.93 -6.12
C THR A 231 -15.43 23.11 -5.90
N ASN A 232 -15.31 21.98 -5.21
CA ASN A 232 -16.46 21.13 -4.92
C ASN A 232 -17.41 21.77 -3.89
N LEU A 233 -16.87 22.48 -2.90
CA LEU A 233 -17.68 23.20 -1.92
C LEU A 233 -18.54 24.30 -2.58
N LYS A 234 -17.99 25.01 -3.58
CA LYS A 234 -18.76 25.95 -4.41
C LYS A 234 -19.91 25.27 -5.16
N LYS A 235 -19.70 24.06 -5.67
CA LYS A 235 -20.76 23.28 -6.34
C LYS A 235 -21.86 22.87 -5.38
N ILE A 236 -21.51 22.42 -4.15
CA ILE A 236 -22.50 22.06 -3.13
C ILE A 236 -23.34 23.27 -2.77
N LEU A 237 -22.72 24.42 -2.48
CA LEU A 237 -23.44 25.67 -2.13
C LEU A 237 -24.35 26.22 -3.25
N ALA A 238 -24.09 25.84 -4.50
CA ALA A 238 -24.87 26.24 -5.66
C ALA A 238 -26.02 25.24 -6.00
N ALA A 239 -26.11 24.11 -5.31
CA ALA A 239 -27.17 23.12 -5.49
C ALA A 239 -28.53 23.66 -5.02
N GLU A 240 -29.64 23.16 -5.58
CA GLU A 240 -30.99 23.60 -5.21
C GLU A 240 -31.46 23.04 -3.86
N GLU A 241 -30.97 21.83 -3.50
CA GLU A 241 -31.30 21.13 -2.24
C GLU A 241 -30.05 20.68 -1.51
N ASN A 242 -30.14 20.48 -0.20
CA ASN A 242 -29.05 19.99 0.67
C ASN A 242 -27.72 20.76 0.50
N ASN A 243 -27.81 22.06 0.44
CA ASN A 243 -26.70 22.96 0.11
C ASN A 243 -26.08 23.66 1.32
N ASP A 244 -26.54 23.36 2.53
CA ASP A 244 -26.11 24.02 3.77
C ASP A 244 -25.13 23.18 4.60
N ARG A 245 -24.74 22.00 4.14
CA ARG A 245 -23.84 21.06 4.84
C ARG A 245 -22.81 20.45 3.91
N ALA A 246 -21.57 20.31 4.39
CA ALA A 246 -20.50 19.69 3.65
C ALA A 246 -19.46 19.03 4.58
N LEU A 247 -18.83 17.95 4.14
CA LEU A 247 -17.82 17.20 4.87
C LEU A 247 -16.50 17.17 4.08
N LEU A 248 -15.41 17.53 4.75
CA LEU A 248 -14.04 17.34 4.27
C LEU A 248 -13.41 16.14 4.98
N ILE A 249 -13.17 15.06 4.25
CA ILE A 249 -12.45 13.89 4.75
C ILE A 249 -11.01 13.99 4.27
N SER A 250 -10.07 14.15 5.20
CA SER A 250 -8.67 14.33 4.83
C SER A 250 -7.75 13.77 5.89
N THR A 251 -6.78 12.96 5.46
CA THR A 251 -5.78 12.40 6.37
C THR A 251 -5.05 13.48 7.17
N THR A 252 -4.49 13.12 8.31
CA THR A 252 -3.73 14.06 9.14
C THR A 252 -2.49 14.56 8.37
N GLY A 253 -2.16 15.85 8.55
CA GLY A 253 -0.97 16.44 7.93
C GLY A 253 -1.19 17.15 6.58
N THR A 254 -2.33 16.97 5.93
CA THR A 254 -2.63 17.55 4.61
C THR A 254 -3.01 19.04 4.62
N GLY A 255 -3.20 19.63 5.80
CA GLY A 255 -3.54 21.05 5.95
C GLY A 255 -5.04 21.35 5.94
N LYS A 256 -5.89 20.51 6.57
CA LYS A 256 -7.35 20.73 6.75
C LYS A 256 -7.69 22.13 7.25
N THR A 257 -6.99 22.60 8.28
CA THR A 257 -7.21 23.92 8.87
C THR A 257 -6.98 25.04 7.84
N TYR A 258 -5.92 24.95 7.04
CA TYR A 258 -5.67 25.90 5.96
C TYR A 258 -6.71 25.77 4.83
N ALA A 259 -7.16 24.54 4.54
CA ALA A 259 -8.22 24.32 3.55
C ALA A 259 -9.49 25.05 3.93
N SER A 260 -9.91 24.98 5.20
CA SER A 260 -11.07 25.72 5.69
C SER A 260 -10.84 27.24 5.64
N ALA A 261 -9.67 27.73 6.04
CA ALA A 261 -9.35 29.17 5.99
C ALA A 261 -9.40 29.71 4.55
N PHE A 262 -8.79 29.00 3.59
CA PHE A 262 -8.87 29.38 2.18
C PHE A 262 -10.30 29.33 1.65
N ALA A 263 -11.08 28.31 2.05
CA ALA A 263 -12.49 28.22 1.66
C ALA A 263 -13.29 29.42 2.18
N MET A 264 -13.12 29.80 3.45
CA MET A 264 -13.79 30.99 4.02
C MET A 264 -13.43 32.27 3.26
N ARG A 265 -12.15 32.42 2.91
CA ARG A 265 -11.68 33.57 2.12
C ARG A 265 -12.28 33.60 0.71
N GLU A 266 -12.23 32.48 -0.01
CA GLU A 266 -12.70 32.39 -1.40
C GLU A 266 -14.23 32.42 -1.55
N LEU A 267 -14.97 32.01 -0.51
CA LEU A 267 -16.43 32.06 -0.46
C LEU A 267 -16.94 33.40 0.11
N GLY A 268 -16.06 34.21 0.67
CA GLY A 268 -16.38 35.55 1.16
C GLY A 268 -17.29 35.58 2.40
N PHE A 269 -17.23 34.53 3.24
CA PHE A 269 -17.95 34.51 4.52
C PHE A 269 -17.45 35.59 5.46
N LYS A 270 -18.37 36.35 6.05
CA LYS A 270 -18.05 37.48 6.91
C LYS A 270 -17.98 37.11 8.39
N ARG A 271 -18.90 36.25 8.83
CA ARG A 271 -18.95 35.78 10.23
C ARG A 271 -18.80 34.24 10.26
N VAL A 272 -17.74 33.75 10.91
CA VAL A 272 -17.41 32.35 10.98
C VAL A 272 -17.20 31.91 12.42
N LEU A 273 -17.80 30.77 12.79
CA LEU A 273 -17.55 30.12 14.06
C LEU A 273 -16.74 28.86 13.79
N PHE A 274 -15.58 28.72 14.42
CA PHE A 274 -14.75 27.49 14.32
C PHE A 274 -14.76 26.76 15.64
N LEU A 275 -15.26 25.54 15.64
CA LEU A 275 -15.40 24.70 16.82
C LEU A 275 -14.41 23.56 16.82
N VAL A 276 -13.71 23.42 17.93
CA VAL A 276 -12.73 22.37 18.18
C VAL A 276 -13.05 21.62 19.46
N HIS A 277 -12.45 20.44 19.59
CA HIS A 277 -12.61 19.63 20.80
C HIS A 277 -11.78 20.14 21.99
N ARG A 278 -10.66 20.86 21.76
CA ARG A 278 -9.70 21.31 22.79
C ARG A 278 -9.29 22.76 22.61
N GLY A 279 -9.14 23.50 23.74
CA GLY A 279 -8.81 24.95 23.74
C GLY A 279 -7.49 25.31 23.08
N GLN A 280 -6.47 24.41 23.17
CA GLN A 280 -5.20 24.62 22.49
C GLN A 280 -5.38 24.65 20.96
N LEU A 281 -6.23 23.76 20.42
CA LEU A 281 -6.53 23.74 18.99
C LEU A 281 -7.22 25.03 18.54
N ALA A 282 -8.09 25.61 19.35
CA ALA A 282 -8.71 26.89 19.03
C ALA A 282 -7.68 27.99 18.82
N ARG A 283 -6.67 28.07 19.71
CA ARG A 283 -5.57 29.06 19.59
C ARG A 283 -4.68 28.81 18.38
N GLN A 284 -4.34 27.54 18.11
CA GLN A 284 -3.52 27.18 16.94
C GLN A 284 -4.26 27.44 15.63
N THR A 285 -5.55 27.11 15.59
CA THR A 285 -6.42 27.37 14.43
C THR A 285 -6.53 28.85 14.15
N LYS A 286 -6.77 29.68 15.20
CA LYS A 286 -6.77 31.14 15.09
C LYS A 286 -5.47 31.65 14.45
N LYS A 287 -4.29 31.19 14.95
CA LYS A 287 -2.98 31.56 14.36
C LYS A 287 -2.87 31.16 12.89
N SER A 288 -3.39 30.00 12.50
CA SER A 288 -3.37 29.55 11.10
C SER A 288 -4.26 30.43 10.21
N TYR A 289 -5.42 30.82 10.70
CA TYR A 289 -6.32 31.75 10.02
C TYR A 289 -5.72 33.16 9.91
N GLU A 290 -5.06 33.65 10.95
CA GLU A 290 -4.35 34.94 10.94
C GLU A 290 -3.29 35.03 9.83
N LYS A 291 -2.60 33.88 9.54
CA LYS A 291 -1.66 33.80 8.41
C LYS A 291 -2.34 33.95 7.05
N VAL A 292 -3.55 33.41 6.88
CA VAL A 292 -4.30 33.45 5.60
C VAL A 292 -4.96 34.81 5.38
N PHE A 293 -5.50 35.40 6.44
CA PHE A 293 -6.30 36.65 6.38
C PHE A 293 -5.49 37.91 6.70
N ALA A 294 -4.31 37.76 7.29
CA ALA A 294 -3.53 38.84 7.84
C ALA A 294 -4.37 39.67 8.83
N LYS A 295 -4.56 40.97 8.59
CA LYS A 295 -5.36 41.86 9.42
C LYS A 295 -6.72 42.22 8.79
N SER A 296 -7.17 41.49 7.79
CA SER A 296 -8.39 41.79 7.03
C SER A 296 -9.69 41.43 7.77
N VAL A 297 -9.61 40.59 8.80
CA VAL A 297 -10.73 40.05 9.57
C VAL A 297 -10.35 40.08 11.05
N SER A 298 -11.31 40.48 11.92
CA SER A 298 -11.13 40.41 13.37
C SER A 298 -11.30 38.94 13.84
N MET A 299 -10.43 38.48 14.75
CA MET A 299 -10.44 37.09 15.21
C MET A 299 -10.42 37.03 16.74
N GLY A 300 -11.41 36.35 17.32
CA GLY A 300 -11.60 36.23 18.76
C GLY A 300 -11.60 34.76 19.25
N LEU A 301 -11.36 34.60 20.55
CA LEU A 301 -11.42 33.36 21.31
C LEU A 301 -12.55 33.41 22.34
N ILE A 302 -13.22 32.25 22.53
CA ILE A 302 -14.17 32.08 23.65
C ILE A 302 -13.73 30.85 24.47
N GLY A 303 -13.61 31.09 25.79
CA GLY A 303 -13.16 30.10 26.76
C GLY A 303 -11.70 30.25 27.16
N ALA A 304 -11.27 29.52 28.20
CA ALA A 304 -9.93 29.58 28.76
C ALA A 304 -9.50 31.01 29.14
N GLY A 305 -10.44 31.82 29.65
CA GLY A 305 -10.20 33.22 30.09
C GLY A 305 -10.37 34.28 29.00
N TYR A 306 -10.90 33.91 27.84
CA TYR A 306 -11.19 34.82 26.73
C TYR A 306 -12.70 34.86 26.47
N ASP A 307 -13.28 36.06 26.29
CA ASP A 307 -14.71 36.27 26.00
C ASP A 307 -14.87 37.31 24.87
N GLU A 308 -14.25 36.98 23.69
CA GLU A 308 -14.20 37.91 22.55
C GLU A 308 -15.35 37.61 21.55
N TYR A 309 -16.60 37.90 21.97
CA TYR A 309 -17.85 37.57 21.24
C TYR A 309 -18.07 38.39 19.97
N ASP A 310 -17.52 39.63 19.89
CA ASP A 310 -17.80 40.58 18.81
C ASP A 310 -16.94 40.37 17.56
N ALA A 311 -15.96 39.44 17.60
CA ALA A 311 -15.07 39.21 16.49
C ALA A 311 -15.80 38.63 15.28
N ASP A 312 -15.33 38.94 14.07
CA ASP A 312 -15.87 38.37 12.82
C ASP A 312 -15.71 36.86 12.76
N TYR A 313 -14.52 36.39 13.13
CA TYR A 313 -14.20 34.98 13.22
C TYR A 313 -13.92 34.56 14.66
N VAL A 314 -14.73 33.66 15.15
CA VAL A 314 -14.71 33.22 16.55
C VAL A 314 -14.22 31.78 16.62
N PHE A 315 -13.25 31.50 17.50
CA PHE A 315 -12.72 30.17 17.74
C PHE A 315 -13.06 29.75 19.17
N ALA A 316 -13.72 28.58 19.32
CA ALA A 316 -14.17 28.12 20.63
C ALA A 316 -14.06 26.61 20.75
N THR A 317 -14.08 26.09 22.00
CA THR A 317 -14.33 24.65 22.19
C THR A 317 -15.81 24.37 22.22
N VAL A 318 -16.19 23.18 21.73
CA VAL A 318 -17.58 22.71 21.77
C VAL A 318 -18.13 22.69 23.20
N GLN A 319 -17.31 22.25 24.16
CA GLN A 319 -17.70 22.18 25.57
C GLN A 319 -17.98 23.57 26.18
N THR A 320 -17.19 24.58 25.82
CA THR A 320 -17.44 25.95 26.27
C THR A 320 -18.69 26.50 25.63
N LEU A 321 -18.79 26.44 24.30
CA LEU A 321 -19.92 27.05 23.58
C LEU A 321 -21.26 26.38 23.85
N SER A 322 -21.27 25.08 24.17
CA SER A 322 -22.52 24.35 24.49
C SER A 322 -23.18 24.77 25.81
N ARG A 323 -22.51 25.57 26.63
CA ARG A 323 -23.10 26.14 27.83
C ARG A 323 -24.05 27.30 27.47
N ASP A 324 -25.19 27.35 28.16
CA ASP A 324 -26.22 28.36 27.84
C ASP A 324 -25.72 29.82 27.98
N GLU A 325 -24.80 30.06 28.89
CA GLU A 325 -24.17 31.38 29.10
C GLU A 325 -23.38 31.92 27.91
N HIS A 326 -22.79 31.01 27.09
CA HIS A 326 -22.06 31.37 25.87
C HIS A 326 -22.91 31.20 24.61
N LEU A 327 -23.75 30.17 24.58
CA LEU A 327 -24.57 29.84 23.42
C LEU A 327 -25.62 30.90 23.13
N LEU A 328 -26.27 31.42 24.16
CA LEU A 328 -27.36 32.42 24.07
C LEU A 328 -26.88 33.86 23.83
N GLU A 329 -25.56 34.09 23.89
CA GLU A 329 -24.98 35.37 23.47
C GLU A 329 -25.11 35.62 21.97
N TYR A 330 -25.35 34.53 21.20
CA TYR A 330 -25.50 34.62 19.76
C TYR A 330 -26.92 34.30 19.27
N ASP A 331 -27.41 35.11 18.36
CA ASP A 331 -28.63 34.80 17.61
C ASP A 331 -28.39 33.60 16.68
N PRO A 332 -29.41 32.78 16.40
CA PRO A 332 -29.29 31.59 15.52
C PRO A 332 -28.68 31.86 14.14
N LYS A 333 -28.81 33.05 13.59
CA LYS A 333 -28.33 33.47 12.26
C LYS A 333 -27.04 34.30 12.29
N THR A 334 -26.34 34.34 13.41
CA THR A 334 -25.16 35.20 13.57
C THR A 334 -24.02 34.82 12.64
N PHE A 335 -23.81 33.52 12.39
CA PHE A 335 -22.68 33.03 11.61
C PHE A 335 -23.10 32.61 10.20
N ASP A 336 -22.30 33.01 9.21
CA ASP A 336 -22.46 32.55 7.82
C ASP A 336 -22.03 31.11 7.65
N CYS A 337 -20.95 30.73 8.33
CA CYS A 337 -20.42 29.38 8.34
C CYS A 337 -20.01 28.93 9.74
N ILE A 338 -20.29 27.66 10.06
CA ILE A 338 -19.79 27.01 11.27
C ILE A 338 -18.94 25.82 10.86
N VAL A 339 -17.67 25.85 11.27
CA VAL A 339 -16.70 24.80 10.98
C VAL A 339 -16.55 23.91 12.21
N LEU A 340 -16.70 22.61 12.02
CA LEU A 340 -16.58 21.57 13.05
C LEU A 340 -15.34 20.73 12.77
N ASP A 341 -14.27 20.91 13.53
CA ASP A 341 -13.08 20.07 13.43
C ASP A 341 -13.29 18.76 14.20
N GLU A 342 -12.63 17.69 13.74
CA GLU A 342 -12.82 16.31 14.20
C GLU A 342 -14.32 15.93 14.21
N ALA A 343 -14.95 16.14 13.07
CA ALA A 343 -16.41 15.99 12.88
C ALA A 343 -16.95 14.59 13.22
N HIS A 344 -16.12 13.59 13.38
CA HIS A 344 -16.54 12.27 13.88
C HIS A 344 -17.10 12.31 15.31
N HIS A 345 -16.88 13.39 16.07
CA HIS A 345 -17.49 13.63 17.37
C HIS A 345 -18.86 14.32 17.30
N VAL A 346 -19.28 14.83 16.16
CA VAL A 346 -20.55 15.57 15.99
C VAL A 346 -21.80 14.79 16.45
N PRO A 347 -21.85 13.45 16.41
CA PRO A 347 -22.96 12.70 16.98
C PRO A 347 -23.21 12.93 18.49
N ALA A 348 -22.24 13.46 19.23
CA ALA A 348 -22.39 13.71 20.68
C ALA A 348 -23.40 14.82 20.99
N ASP A 349 -24.10 14.71 22.13
CA ASP A 349 -25.19 15.60 22.54
C ASP A 349 -24.78 17.10 22.62
N THR A 350 -23.53 17.39 22.98
CA THR A 350 -22.99 18.76 23.03
C THR A 350 -22.95 19.43 21.65
N TYR A 351 -22.51 18.68 20.63
CA TYR A 351 -22.53 19.17 19.26
C TYR A 351 -23.96 19.32 18.74
N GLN A 352 -24.82 18.35 19.03
CA GLN A 352 -26.22 18.40 18.62
C GLN A 352 -26.97 19.58 19.23
N LYS A 353 -26.65 19.98 20.48
CA LYS A 353 -27.20 21.18 21.10
C LYS A 353 -26.84 22.45 20.30
N ILE A 354 -25.57 22.58 19.90
CA ILE A 354 -25.10 23.73 19.11
C ILE A 354 -25.74 23.71 17.72
N MET A 355 -25.82 22.55 17.06
CA MET A 355 -26.41 22.43 15.71
C MET A 355 -27.91 22.76 15.71
N LYS A 356 -28.63 22.51 16.81
CA LYS A 356 -30.04 22.87 16.94
C LYS A 356 -30.25 24.36 17.16
N HIS A 357 -29.28 25.06 17.75
CA HIS A 357 -29.38 26.51 18.03
C HIS A 357 -29.11 27.34 16.78
N PHE A 358 -28.03 27.03 16.03
CA PHE A 358 -27.62 27.85 14.90
C PHE A 358 -28.20 27.39 13.57
N THR A 359 -28.41 28.36 12.65
CA THR A 359 -28.85 28.14 11.26
C THR A 359 -27.91 28.86 10.31
N PRO A 360 -26.64 28.44 10.19
CA PRO A 360 -25.70 29.08 9.28
C PRO A 360 -26.05 28.78 7.81
N ARG A 361 -25.45 29.52 6.89
CA ARG A 361 -25.50 29.22 5.46
C ARG A 361 -24.72 27.94 5.10
N LEU A 362 -23.69 27.57 5.91
CA LEU A 362 -22.90 26.39 5.73
C LEU A 362 -22.47 25.80 7.08
N TRP A 363 -22.75 24.51 7.28
CA TRP A 363 -22.07 23.65 8.24
C TRP A 363 -20.93 22.91 7.53
N LEU A 364 -19.69 23.12 7.93
CA LEU A 364 -18.52 22.43 7.38
C LEU A 364 -17.93 21.51 8.42
N GLY A 365 -18.05 20.19 8.21
CA GLY A 365 -17.36 19.18 9.01
C GLY A 365 -16.00 18.83 8.42
N MET A 366 -15.00 18.63 9.27
CA MET A 366 -13.67 18.16 8.87
C MET A 366 -13.24 16.98 9.73
N THR A 367 -12.77 15.90 9.13
CA THR A 367 -12.26 14.73 9.86
C THR A 367 -11.27 13.92 9.04
N ALA A 368 -10.37 13.21 9.71
CA ALA A 368 -9.53 12.19 9.06
C ALA A 368 -10.18 10.79 9.10
N THR A 369 -11.10 10.56 10.04
CA THR A 369 -11.66 9.25 10.39
C THR A 369 -13.16 9.34 10.59
N PRO A 370 -13.93 9.50 9.49
CA PRO A 370 -15.39 9.63 9.58
C PRO A 370 -16.09 8.38 10.13
N ASP A 371 -15.45 7.21 9.99
CA ASP A 371 -16.00 5.92 10.38
C ASP A 371 -15.77 5.57 11.87
N LYS A 372 -15.01 6.42 12.58
CA LYS A 372 -14.79 6.23 14.00
C LYS A 372 -16.05 6.59 14.78
N ARG A 373 -16.56 5.65 15.57
CA ARG A 373 -17.74 5.83 16.41
C ARG A 373 -17.41 5.58 17.86
N ASP A 374 -17.84 6.48 18.71
CA ASP A 374 -17.78 6.33 20.17
C ASP A 374 -19.02 5.62 20.72
N ASP A 375 -20.11 5.59 19.94
CA ASP A 375 -21.35 4.88 20.25
C ASP A 375 -21.92 4.15 19.03
N ASN A 376 -22.61 3.03 19.25
CA ASN A 376 -23.29 2.26 18.20
C ASN A 376 -24.77 2.71 18.04
N ILE A 377 -25.10 3.97 18.28
CA ILE A 377 -26.47 4.47 18.21
C ILE A 377 -26.87 4.67 16.75
N GLN A 378 -27.90 3.98 16.32
CA GLN A 378 -28.49 4.07 14.99
C GLN A 378 -29.07 5.49 14.77
N GLY A 379 -28.78 6.13 13.61
CA GLY A 379 -29.26 7.47 13.27
C GLY A 379 -28.32 8.61 13.69
N ARG A 380 -27.13 8.33 14.20
CA ARG A 380 -26.10 9.29 14.59
C ARG A 380 -24.79 9.01 13.89
N ASN A 381 -24.74 9.12 12.57
CA ASN A 381 -23.46 9.03 11.84
C ASN A 381 -23.09 10.41 11.25
N VAL A 382 -21.80 10.64 11.11
CA VAL A 382 -21.29 11.93 10.61
C VAL A 382 -21.74 12.22 9.18
N TYR A 383 -21.84 11.21 8.35
CA TYR A 383 -22.28 11.37 6.96
C TYR A 383 -23.73 11.85 6.89
N GLU A 384 -24.64 11.25 7.69
CA GLU A 384 -26.03 11.66 7.79
C GLU A 384 -26.16 13.09 8.30
N LEU A 385 -25.38 13.46 9.30
CA LEU A 385 -25.39 14.80 9.88
C LEU A 385 -24.89 15.89 8.93
N PHE A 386 -24.19 15.53 7.88
CA PHE A 386 -23.74 16.42 6.80
C PHE A 386 -24.41 16.13 5.46
N ASP A 387 -25.61 15.53 5.48
CA ASP A 387 -26.47 15.24 4.32
C ASP A 387 -25.75 14.46 3.20
N TYR A 388 -24.76 13.64 3.58
CA TYR A 388 -23.90 12.84 2.68
C TYR A 388 -23.10 13.68 1.67
N ASN A 389 -22.97 15.00 1.89
CA ASN A 389 -22.25 15.90 1.02
C ASN A 389 -20.75 15.87 1.32
N ILE A 390 -20.01 15.00 0.68
CA ILE A 390 -18.55 14.94 0.75
C ILE A 390 -17.96 15.94 -0.23
N ALA A 391 -17.47 17.08 0.28
CA ALA A 391 -16.83 18.10 -0.55
C ALA A 391 -15.48 17.64 -1.10
N TYR A 392 -14.72 16.88 -0.31
CA TYR A 392 -13.46 16.28 -0.76
C TYR A 392 -13.05 15.13 0.16
N GLU A 393 -12.42 14.11 -0.41
CA GLU A 393 -11.84 12.99 0.33
C GLU A 393 -10.41 12.73 -0.18
N ILE A 394 -9.44 12.73 0.75
CA ILE A 394 -8.05 12.38 0.47
C ILE A 394 -7.49 11.45 1.55
N ARG A 395 -7.04 10.28 1.15
CA ARG A 395 -6.44 9.27 2.02
C ARG A 395 -4.91 9.36 1.97
N LEU A 396 -4.25 8.61 2.88
CA LEU A 396 -2.79 8.67 3.08
C LEU A 396 -1.99 8.52 1.79
N GLN A 397 -2.30 7.52 0.98
CA GLN A 397 -1.55 7.25 -0.25
C GLN A 397 -1.65 8.38 -1.25
N GLN A 398 -2.86 8.87 -1.53
CA GLN A 398 -3.05 10.00 -2.42
C GLN A 398 -2.38 11.27 -1.89
N ALA A 399 -2.41 11.48 -0.58
CA ALA A 399 -1.71 12.60 0.04
C ALA A 399 -0.18 12.50 -0.12
N MET A 400 0.37 11.28 -0.15
CA MET A 400 1.78 11.05 -0.47
C MET A 400 2.08 11.27 -1.96
N GLU A 401 1.23 10.78 -2.86
CA GLU A 401 1.35 11.00 -4.31
C GLU A 401 1.36 12.48 -4.66
N ASP A 402 0.47 13.25 -4.02
CA ASP A 402 0.36 14.69 -4.19
C ASP A 402 1.44 15.49 -3.43
N ASN A 403 2.41 14.79 -2.81
CA ASN A 403 3.48 15.40 -2.02
C ASN A 403 2.97 16.38 -0.95
N LEU A 404 1.86 16.08 -0.31
CA LEU A 404 1.27 16.92 0.75
C LEU A 404 1.86 16.62 2.13
N LEU A 405 2.45 15.45 2.30
CA LEU A 405 3.01 14.95 3.56
C LEU A 405 4.54 15.04 3.58
N CYS A 406 5.10 15.07 4.78
CA CYS A 406 6.52 14.85 5.00
C CYS A 406 6.86 13.39 4.64
N PRO A 407 7.92 13.13 3.87
CA PRO A 407 8.38 11.77 3.63
C PRO A 407 8.67 11.02 4.93
N PHE A 408 8.47 9.71 4.93
CA PHE A 408 8.81 8.88 6.07
C PHE A 408 9.60 7.63 5.66
N HIS A 409 10.41 7.14 6.58
CA HIS A 409 11.09 5.88 6.47
C HIS A 409 10.59 4.96 7.59
N TYR A 410 9.82 3.95 7.21
CA TYR A 410 9.25 2.97 8.13
C TYR A 410 10.15 1.74 8.22
N PHE A 411 10.48 1.35 9.44
CA PHE A 411 11.27 0.16 9.74
C PHE A 411 10.51 -0.75 10.70
N GLY A 412 10.09 -1.90 10.20
CA GLY A 412 9.58 -2.99 11.02
C GLY A 412 10.74 -3.74 11.66
N ILE A 413 10.84 -3.68 12.98
CA ILE A 413 11.96 -4.20 13.77
C ILE A 413 11.45 -5.31 14.67
N THR A 414 12.23 -6.38 14.81
CA THR A 414 11.90 -7.47 15.73
C THR A 414 11.90 -6.99 17.17
N ASP A 415 10.76 -7.12 17.86
CA ASP A 415 10.68 -6.89 19.32
C ASP A 415 11.23 -8.11 20.09
N LEU A 416 12.05 -7.83 21.11
CA LEU A 416 12.62 -8.85 22.01
C LEU A 416 11.62 -9.39 23.04
N ALA A 417 10.55 -8.65 23.34
CA ALA A 417 9.66 -8.94 24.46
C ALA A 417 8.79 -10.18 24.30
N ILE A 418 8.78 -10.85 23.13
CA ILE A 418 7.81 -11.92 22.86
C ILE A 418 8.48 -13.07 22.12
N ILE A 419 9.08 -13.95 22.90
CA ILE A 419 9.40 -15.32 22.49
C ILE A 419 8.55 -16.22 23.38
N GLY A 420 7.29 -16.47 23.00
CA GLY A 420 6.40 -17.37 23.73
C GLY A 420 4.94 -17.23 23.35
N ASP A 421 4.25 -18.37 23.33
CA ASP A 421 2.91 -18.66 22.83
C ASP A 421 1.76 -17.69 23.22
N ASP A 422 0.98 -17.41 22.23
CA ASP A 422 -0.51 -17.34 22.04
C ASP A 422 -1.45 -16.69 23.08
N ASP A 423 -1.04 -15.88 24.06
CA ASP A 423 -2.04 -15.18 24.89
C ASP A 423 -1.73 -13.69 25.05
N GLU A 424 -2.50 -12.84 24.33
CA GLU A 424 -2.50 -11.38 24.51
C GLU A 424 -2.79 -10.96 25.97
N ALA A 425 -3.42 -11.84 26.76
CA ALA A 425 -3.82 -11.58 28.14
C ALA A 425 -2.69 -11.77 29.17
N ASN A 426 -1.62 -12.48 28.86
CA ASN A 426 -0.54 -12.86 29.78
C ASN A 426 0.83 -12.30 29.40
N ARG A 427 0.89 -11.07 28.85
CA ARG A 427 2.18 -10.39 28.67
C ARG A 427 2.79 -10.14 30.06
N ASP A 428 3.89 -10.81 30.33
CA ASP A 428 4.64 -10.53 31.54
C ASP A 428 5.18 -9.09 31.48
N PHE A 429 4.57 -8.22 32.28
CA PHE A 429 4.92 -6.80 32.38
C PHE A 429 6.43 -6.61 32.61
N SER A 430 7.06 -7.54 33.33
CA SER A 430 8.51 -7.51 33.57
C SER A 430 9.34 -7.61 32.30
N MET A 431 8.84 -8.31 31.27
CA MET A 431 9.51 -8.40 29.98
C MET A 431 9.35 -7.14 29.14
N LEU A 432 8.15 -6.51 29.16
CA LEU A 432 7.89 -5.27 28.42
C LEU A 432 8.72 -4.09 28.91
N THR A 433 9.11 -4.10 30.17
CA THR A 433 9.94 -3.04 30.79
C THR A 433 11.34 -3.50 31.15
N SER A 434 11.81 -4.66 30.66
CA SER A 434 13.14 -5.17 30.91
C SER A 434 14.24 -4.23 30.42
N ASP A 435 15.36 -4.20 31.15
CA ASP A 435 16.51 -3.33 30.80
C ASP A 435 17.10 -3.71 29.43
N GLU A 436 17.03 -4.98 29.06
CA GLU A 436 17.46 -5.47 27.74
C GLU A 436 16.59 -4.89 26.63
N ARG A 437 15.26 -4.88 26.81
CA ARG A 437 14.34 -4.28 25.84
C ARG A 437 14.53 -2.78 25.75
N VAL A 438 14.68 -2.08 26.88
CA VAL A 438 14.98 -0.63 26.91
C VAL A 438 16.26 -0.32 26.14
N LYS A 439 17.31 -1.09 26.38
CA LYS A 439 18.60 -0.94 25.67
C LYS A 439 18.42 -1.20 24.16
N HIS A 440 17.66 -2.23 23.82
CA HIS A 440 17.36 -2.53 22.41
C HIS A 440 16.62 -1.38 21.72
N ILE A 441 15.55 -0.85 22.33
CA ILE A 441 14.80 0.29 21.80
C ILE A 441 15.71 1.50 21.57
N ILE A 442 16.53 1.86 22.58
CA ILE A 442 17.46 2.99 22.47
C ILE A 442 18.50 2.76 21.37
N THR A 443 19.06 1.56 21.31
CA THR A 443 20.04 1.21 20.27
C THR A 443 19.45 1.33 18.88
N GLN A 444 18.23 0.85 18.66
CA GLN A 444 17.56 0.97 17.36
C GLN A 444 17.17 2.42 17.06
N ALA A 445 16.66 3.16 18.04
CA ALA A 445 16.31 4.57 17.88
C ALA A 445 17.52 5.44 17.49
N ASP A 446 18.69 5.18 18.11
CA ASP A 446 19.95 5.86 17.77
C ASP A 446 20.51 5.40 16.41
N TYR A 447 20.40 4.10 16.11
CA TYR A 447 20.88 3.55 14.84
C TYR A 447 20.13 4.15 13.63
N TYR A 448 18.81 4.12 13.64
CA TYR A 448 18.02 4.67 12.54
C TYR A 448 17.94 6.20 12.56
N GLY A 449 18.16 6.82 13.70
CA GLY A 449 18.28 8.25 13.86
C GLY A 449 16.98 9.02 13.55
N TYR A 450 17.14 10.27 13.16
CA TYR A 450 16.06 11.23 12.93
C TYR A 450 16.52 12.36 12.01
N SER A 451 15.58 13.08 11.41
CA SER A 451 15.84 14.30 10.65
C SER A 451 16.01 15.52 11.58
N GLY A 452 16.89 16.43 11.21
CA GLY A 452 17.17 17.63 12.02
C GLY A 452 18.24 17.44 13.12
N ASP A 453 18.42 18.46 13.93
CA ASP A 453 19.56 18.53 14.87
C ASP A 453 19.31 17.83 16.21
N LYS A 454 18.04 17.60 16.56
CA LYS A 454 17.61 16.98 17.83
C LYS A 454 16.46 16.00 17.59
N VAL A 455 16.44 14.91 18.37
CA VAL A 455 15.28 14.02 18.40
C VAL A 455 14.07 14.73 19.03
N LYS A 456 12.94 14.65 18.38
CA LYS A 456 11.62 15.08 18.84
C LYS A 456 10.66 13.91 18.64
N GLY A 457 10.67 12.99 19.60
CA GLY A 457 10.12 11.66 19.44
C GLY A 457 8.80 11.42 20.17
N LEU A 458 7.95 10.58 19.57
CA LEU A 458 6.77 10.01 20.23
C LEU A 458 6.94 8.51 20.39
N ILE A 459 6.63 7.97 21.57
CA ILE A 459 6.67 6.54 21.84
C ILE A 459 5.28 6.07 22.28
N PHE A 460 4.70 5.15 21.52
CA PHE A 460 3.38 4.56 21.78
C PHE A 460 3.52 3.20 22.45
N CYS A 461 2.98 3.08 23.67
CA CYS A 461 3.04 1.89 24.50
C CYS A 461 1.67 1.19 24.64
N SER A 462 1.65 -0.04 25.15
CA SER A 462 0.44 -0.84 25.33
C SER A 462 -0.36 -0.45 26.57
N SER A 463 0.29 0.07 27.61
CA SER A 463 -0.35 0.40 28.89
C SER A 463 0.26 1.63 29.57
N ILE A 464 -0.51 2.25 30.47
CA ILE A 464 -0.07 3.42 31.27
C ILE A 464 1.16 3.06 32.13
N LYS A 465 1.14 1.90 32.78
CA LYS A 465 2.29 1.44 33.59
C LYS A 465 3.57 1.28 32.76
N GLU A 466 3.45 0.76 31.54
CA GLU A 466 4.57 0.63 30.62
C GLU A 466 5.15 2.02 30.26
N THR A 467 4.30 3.01 29.97
CA THR A 467 4.72 4.38 29.65
C THR A 467 5.51 5.01 30.81
N GLU A 468 5.02 4.87 32.03
CA GLU A 468 5.62 5.46 33.22
C GLU A 468 6.98 4.82 33.53
N GLU A 469 7.05 3.48 33.49
CA GLU A 469 8.30 2.77 33.80
C GLU A 469 9.35 2.93 32.70
N LEU A 470 8.97 2.85 31.41
CA LEU A 470 9.92 3.09 30.34
C LEU A 470 10.44 4.52 30.33
N SER A 471 9.58 5.52 30.54
CA SER A 471 10.02 6.93 30.68
C SER A 471 11.00 7.10 31.84
N ALA A 472 10.70 6.52 33.00
CA ALA A 472 11.59 6.57 34.17
C ALA A 472 12.97 5.93 33.89
N LYS A 473 13.00 4.79 33.20
CA LYS A 473 14.25 4.11 32.80
C LYS A 473 15.04 4.91 31.76
N PHE A 474 14.38 5.48 30.76
CA PHE A 474 15.03 6.34 29.77
C PHE A 474 15.74 7.53 30.46
N ASN A 475 15.09 8.18 31.43
CA ASN A 475 15.65 9.31 32.17
C ASN A 475 16.88 8.97 32.99
N GLN A 476 17.22 7.70 33.15
CA GLN A 476 18.44 7.23 33.84
C GLN A 476 19.57 6.88 32.86
N ILE A 477 19.33 6.90 31.57
CA ILE A 477 20.28 6.48 30.53
C ILE A 477 20.79 7.73 29.77
N THR A 478 22.06 7.71 29.44
CA THR A 478 22.68 8.76 28.62
C THR A 478 22.25 8.63 27.18
N ASN A 479 21.75 9.72 26.60
CA ASN A 479 21.45 9.84 25.18
C ASN A 479 22.78 9.85 24.39
N PRO A 480 23.05 8.86 23.53
CA PRO A 480 24.31 8.77 22.79
C PRO A 480 24.59 9.99 21.92
N ALA A 481 23.56 10.62 21.38
CA ALA A 481 23.68 11.75 20.46
C ALA A 481 24.11 13.04 21.18
N THR A 482 23.72 13.22 22.45
CA THR A 482 23.98 14.48 23.21
C THR A 482 24.98 14.35 24.36
N GLY A 483 25.25 13.11 24.79
CA GLY A 483 26.06 12.84 26.01
C GLY A 483 25.36 13.23 27.31
N LYS A 484 24.09 13.69 27.29
CA LYS A 484 23.27 14.03 28.45
C LYS A 484 22.26 12.92 28.73
N LEU A 485 21.69 12.86 29.93
CA LEU A 485 20.59 11.96 30.24
C LEU A 485 19.39 12.30 29.33
N TYR A 486 18.66 11.26 28.91
CA TYR A 486 17.39 11.46 28.20
C TYR A 486 16.43 12.27 29.06
N ARG A 487 15.66 13.15 28.42
CA ARG A 487 14.61 13.95 29.04
C ARG A 487 13.28 13.52 28.44
N THR A 488 12.55 12.73 29.20
CA THR A 488 11.27 12.16 28.73
C THR A 488 10.15 12.37 29.74
N ILE A 489 8.93 12.31 29.27
CA ILE A 489 7.72 12.37 30.10
C ILE A 489 6.71 11.33 29.63
N ALA A 490 5.99 10.72 30.59
CA ALA A 490 4.84 9.86 30.33
C ALA A 490 3.54 10.68 30.42
N LEU A 491 2.76 10.71 29.35
CA LEU A 491 1.45 11.34 29.31
C LEU A 491 0.34 10.29 29.23
N ASN A 492 -0.62 10.37 30.14
CA ASN A 492 -1.81 9.51 30.19
C ASN A 492 -3.12 10.32 30.16
N GLY A 493 -4.25 9.64 30.17
CA GLY A 493 -5.59 10.26 30.09
C GLY A 493 -5.90 11.22 31.22
N SER A 494 -5.26 11.10 32.39
CA SER A 494 -5.47 11.95 33.57
C SER A 494 -4.65 13.26 33.54
N ALA A 495 -3.68 13.38 32.61
CA ALA A 495 -2.88 14.60 32.49
C ALA A 495 -3.75 15.80 32.15
N SER A 496 -3.56 16.91 32.85
CA SER A 496 -4.25 18.17 32.60
C SER A 496 -3.88 18.75 31.25
N GLU A 497 -4.72 19.63 30.72
CA GLU A 497 -4.45 20.31 29.45
C GLU A 497 -3.14 21.13 29.51
N GLN A 498 -2.83 21.72 30.67
CA GLN A 498 -1.62 22.49 30.88
C GLN A 498 -0.36 21.63 30.87
N GLU A 499 -0.39 20.47 31.52
CA GLU A 499 0.72 19.51 31.51
C GLU A 499 1.01 18.98 30.10
N ARG A 500 -0.05 18.71 29.32
CA ARG A 500 0.10 18.29 27.92
C ARG A 500 0.71 19.38 27.07
N GLN A 501 0.24 20.61 27.23
CA GLN A 501 0.76 21.76 26.48
C GLN A 501 2.23 22.01 26.83
N ASP A 502 2.59 21.99 28.11
CA ASP A 502 3.99 22.12 28.53
C ASP A 502 4.89 21.04 27.91
N ALA A 503 4.42 19.80 27.92
CA ALA A 503 5.18 18.69 27.33
C ALA A 503 5.37 18.87 25.80
N PHE A 504 4.34 19.35 25.09
CA PHE A 504 4.43 19.57 23.64
C PHE A 504 5.34 20.76 23.30
N GLU A 505 5.25 21.84 24.01
CA GLU A 505 6.15 22.98 23.84
C GLU A 505 7.60 22.56 24.10
N ARG A 506 7.85 21.80 25.17
CA ARG A 506 9.17 21.28 25.51
C ARG A 506 9.71 20.28 24.49
N LEU A 507 8.85 19.47 23.85
CA LEU A 507 9.28 18.58 22.77
C LEU A 507 9.65 19.38 21.51
N ALA A 508 8.88 20.44 21.21
CA ALA A 508 9.15 21.32 20.07
C ALA A 508 10.42 22.17 20.24
N MET A 509 10.82 22.49 21.48
CA MET A 509 12.00 23.32 21.79
C MET A 509 13.31 22.71 21.28
N ASN A 510 14.20 23.60 20.82
CA ASN A 510 15.60 23.25 20.54
C ASN A 510 16.48 23.48 21.79
N GLU A 511 17.72 22.98 21.77
CA GLU A 511 18.63 23.07 22.91
C GLU A 511 19.05 24.53 23.25
N ASP A 512 19.11 25.40 22.26
CA ASP A 512 19.42 26.84 22.39
C ASP A 512 18.29 27.66 23.03
N GLU A 513 17.07 27.11 23.02
CA GLU A 513 15.88 27.73 23.65
C GLU A 513 15.72 27.33 25.13
N ALA A 514 16.60 26.43 25.64
CA ALA A 514 16.56 25.95 27.02
C ALA A 514 16.88 27.06 28.03
N ASN A 515 16.12 27.10 29.13
CA ASN A 515 16.38 28.00 30.29
C ASN A 515 16.24 27.22 31.60
N GLU A 516 16.48 27.90 32.75
CA GLU A 516 16.41 27.29 34.07
C GLU A 516 15.03 26.73 34.43
N GLU A 517 13.95 27.32 33.89
CA GLU A 517 12.57 26.91 34.17
C GLU A 517 12.06 25.86 33.21
N LYS A 518 12.56 25.85 31.95
CA LYS A 518 12.01 25.00 30.88
C LYS A 518 13.12 24.32 30.05
N GLN A 519 13.18 23.01 30.14
CA GLN A 519 14.15 22.18 29.41
C GLN A 519 13.46 21.40 28.28
N PRO A 520 14.08 21.30 27.09
CA PRO A 520 13.53 20.54 25.99
C PRO A 520 13.42 19.03 26.30
N LEU A 521 12.41 18.36 25.75
CA LEU A 521 12.23 16.91 25.85
C LEU A 521 12.77 16.20 24.60
N ASP A 522 13.24 14.96 24.79
CA ASP A 522 13.64 14.06 23.69
C ASP A 522 12.44 13.19 23.24
N TYR A 523 11.68 12.64 24.21
CA TYR A 523 10.52 11.80 23.92
C TYR A 523 9.34 12.08 24.84
N ILE A 524 8.14 11.88 24.28
CA ILE A 524 6.89 11.74 25.03
C ILE A 524 6.40 10.29 24.87
N PHE A 525 6.20 9.61 26.00
CA PHE A 525 5.58 8.28 26.06
C PHE A 525 4.07 8.41 26.23
N SER A 526 3.28 7.62 25.49
CA SER A 526 1.82 7.67 25.58
C SER A 526 1.19 6.35 25.18
N VAL A 527 -0.03 6.09 25.63
CA VAL A 527 -0.87 4.97 25.16
C VAL A 527 -1.81 5.45 24.04
N GLU A 528 -2.76 6.32 24.35
CA GLU A 528 -3.80 6.73 23.39
C GLU A 528 -4.01 8.24 23.31
N ILE A 529 -3.54 8.96 24.31
CA ILE A 529 -3.83 10.40 24.47
C ILE A 529 -3.38 11.25 23.29
N LEU A 530 -2.41 10.76 22.51
CA LEU A 530 -1.86 11.42 21.33
C LEU A 530 -2.56 11.00 20.02
N ASN A 531 -3.59 10.14 20.10
CA ASN A 531 -4.33 9.71 18.91
C ASN A 531 -5.16 10.85 18.30
N GLU A 532 -5.58 11.84 19.12
CA GLU A 532 -6.42 12.96 18.67
C GLU A 532 -5.97 14.31 19.25
N GLY A 533 -6.15 15.38 18.47
CA GLY A 533 -6.02 16.75 18.93
C GLY A 533 -4.61 17.24 19.27
N VAL A 534 -3.57 16.49 18.98
CA VAL A 534 -2.18 16.91 19.21
C VAL A 534 -1.55 17.34 17.89
N ASP A 535 -1.04 18.56 17.84
CA ASP A 535 -0.35 19.12 16.69
C ASP A 535 1.09 19.49 17.05
N ILE A 536 2.00 18.53 16.92
CA ILE A 536 3.44 18.78 17.05
C ILE A 536 4.04 18.51 15.67
N VAL A 537 4.15 19.55 14.87
CA VAL A 537 4.65 19.45 13.49
C VAL A 537 6.13 19.05 13.42
N GLU A 538 6.88 19.30 14.48
CA GLU A 538 8.32 19.06 14.60
C GLU A 538 8.68 17.61 14.85
N VAL A 539 7.72 16.72 15.17
CA VAL A 539 8.01 15.30 15.42
C VAL A 539 8.77 14.70 14.24
N ASN A 540 9.95 14.12 14.53
CA ASN A 540 10.86 13.56 13.53
C ASN A 540 11.18 12.08 13.75
N GLN A 541 10.74 11.51 14.88
CA GLN A 541 10.82 10.07 15.14
C GLN A 541 9.54 9.57 15.83
N VAL A 542 9.00 8.45 15.40
CA VAL A 542 7.85 7.77 16.01
C VAL A 542 8.22 6.33 16.30
N ILE A 543 8.03 5.89 17.54
CA ILE A 543 8.33 4.53 17.99
C ILE A 543 7.03 3.87 18.45
N MET A 544 6.72 2.71 17.87
CA MET A 544 5.54 1.92 18.20
C MET A 544 5.95 0.64 18.93
N LEU A 545 5.57 0.53 20.19
CA LEU A 545 5.86 -0.60 21.08
C LEU A 545 4.60 -1.45 21.36
N ARG A 546 3.52 -1.20 20.63
CA ARG A 546 2.25 -1.90 20.81
C ARG A 546 1.75 -2.53 19.52
N PRO A 547 0.97 -3.63 19.59
CA PRO A 547 0.37 -4.23 18.41
C PRO A 547 -0.60 -3.25 17.75
N THR A 548 -0.63 -3.26 16.43
CA THR A 548 -1.63 -2.53 15.65
C THR A 548 -2.98 -3.21 15.80
N GLN A 549 -3.94 -2.52 16.42
CA GLN A 549 -5.30 -3.03 16.62
C GLN A 549 -6.25 -2.64 15.48
N SER A 550 -5.95 -1.56 14.78
CA SER A 550 -6.77 -1.04 13.70
C SER A 550 -5.89 -0.26 12.72
N PRO A 551 -6.08 -0.42 11.40
CA PRO A 551 -5.41 0.40 10.40
C PRO A 551 -5.64 1.90 10.61
N ILE A 552 -6.83 2.30 11.08
CA ILE A 552 -7.18 3.69 11.36
C ILE A 552 -6.30 4.27 12.46
N VAL A 553 -6.18 3.56 13.60
CA VAL A 553 -5.35 4.00 14.73
C VAL A 553 -3.88 4.07 14.33
N PHE A 554 -3.40 3.09 13.57
CA PHE A 554 -2.04 3.06 13.04
C PHE A 554 -1.75 4.30 12.18
N ILE A 555 -2.62 4.61 11.22
CA ILE A 555 -2.47 5.79 10.36
C ILE A 555 -2.57 7.10 11.15
N GLN A 556 -3.39 7.17 12.19
CA GLN A 556 -3.47 8.35 13.05
C GLN A 556 -2.17 8.59 13.83
N GLN A 557 -1.55 7.53 14.34
CA GLN A 557 -0.26 7.61 15.05
C GLN A 557 0.88 7.98 14.11
N LEU A 558 0.96 7.33 12.94
CA LEU A 558 1.85 7.70 11.86
C LEU A 558 1.72 9.18 11.48
N GLY A 559 0.49 9.61 11.26
CA GLY A 559 0.16 10.95 10.80
C GLY A 559 0.64 12.09 11.70
N ARG A 560 0.94 11.79 12.98
CA ARG A 560 1.54 12.80 13.90
C ARG A 560 2.90 13.27 13.44
N GLY A 561 3.69 12.36 12.87
CA GLY A 561 5.00 12.69 12.31
C GLY A 561 4.98 13.18 10.86
N LEU A 562 3.87 13.01 10.13
CA LEU A 562 3.86 13.24 8.68
C LEU A 562 3.63 14.70 8.26
N ARG A 563 3.56 15.65 9.18
CA ARG A 563 3.45 17.08 8.83
C ARG A 563 4.78 17.64 8.40
N LYS A 564 4.76 18.50 7.38
CA LYS A 564 5.94 19.25 6.96
C LYS A 564 6.25 20.33 7.97
N ALA A 565 7.50 20.41 8.37
CA ALA A 565 8.01 21.48 9.26
C ALA A 565 9.36 21.99 8.77
N ASN A 566 9.71 23.21 9.16
CA ASN A 566 11.02 23.79 8.83
C ASN A 566 12.14 22.97 9.49
N GLY A 567 13.18 22.63 8.75
CA GLY A 567 14.30 21.82 9.25
C GLY A 567 14.01 20.32 9.39
N LYS A 568 12.83 19.86 8.97
CA LYS A 568 12.46 18.45 8.95
C LYS A 568 12.31 17.94 7.51
N GLU A 569 13.21 17.09 7.07
CA GLU A 569 13.19 16.53 5.71
C GLU A 569 12.38 15.23 5.64
N TYR A 570 12.40 14.42 6.71
CA TYR A 570 11.69 13.14 6.79
C TYR A 570 11.38 12.79 8.25
N VAL A 571 10.58 11.73 8.42
CA VAL A 571 10.27 11.12 9.72
C VAL A 571 10.75 9.69 9.73
N VAL A 572 11.39 9.26 10.81
CA VAL A 572 11.72 7.86 11.04
C VAL A 572 10.63 7.22 11.89
N ILE A 573 10.12 6.08 11.42
CA ILE A 573 9.10 5.31 12.12
C ILE A 573 9.67 3.94 12.44
N LEU A 574 9.75 3.63 13.72
CA LEU A 574 10.24 2.36 14.22
C LEU A 574 9.07 1.58 14.81
N ASP A 575 8.71 0.47 14.21
CA ASP A 575 7.64 -0.39 14.68
C ASP A 575 8.22 -1.71 15.20
N PHE A 576 8.12 -1.91 16.51
CA PHE A 576 8.64 -3.09 17.18
C PHE A 576 7.63 -4.23 17.11
N ILE A 577 7.84 -5.12 16.14
CA ILE A 577 6.90 -6.17 15.76
C ILE A 577 7.13 -7.42 16.60
N GLY A 578 6.20 -7.68 17.51
CA GLY A 578 6.10 -8.92 18.28
C GLY A 578 5.37 -10.03 17.50
N ASN A 579 5.09 -11.14 18.18
CA ASN A 579 4.33 -12.27 17.62
C ASN A 579 2.81 -12.05 17.81
N TYR A 580 2.25 -11.08 17.10
CA TYR A 580 0.84 -10.70 17.22
C TYR A 580 0.01 -11.27 16.07
N THR A 581 -1.20 -11.71 16.38
CA THR A 581 -2.14 -12.26 15.38
C THR A 581 -2.59 -11.24 14.33
N ASN A 582 -2.56 -9.93 14.67
CA ASN A 582 -3.05 -8.84 13.82
C ASN A 582 -1.93 -8.11 13.04
N ASN A 583 -0.71 -8.64 13.00
CA ASN A 583 0.39 -8.00 12.26
C ASN A 583 0.06 -7.78 10.77
N PHE A 584 -0.88 -8.55 10.20
CA PHE A 584 -1.38 -8.34 8.84
C PHE A 584 -2.05 -6.97 8.63
N MET A 585 -2.48 -6.28 9.69
CA MET A 585 -3.07 -4.95 9.58
C MET A 585 -2.05 -3.88 9.18
N ILE A 586 -0.76 -4.09 9.49
CA ILE A 586 0.32 -3.15 9.15
C ILE A 586 0.42 -2.96 7.63
N PRO A 587 0.66 -4.00 6.82
CA PRO A 587 0.72 -3.85 5.37
C PRO A 587 -0.61 -3.37 4.75
N ILE A 588 -1.77 -3.77 5.29
CA ILE A 588 -3.06 -3.25 4.84
C ILE A 588 -3.16 -1.74 5.05
N ALA A 589 -2.78 -1.25 6.23
CA ALA A 589 -2.81 0.18 6.54
C ALA A 589 -1.85 0.99 5.65
N LEU A 590 -0.64 0.47 5.41
CA LEU A 590 0.38 1.13 4.60
C LEU A 590 0.07 1.09 3.09
N SER A 591 -0.48 -0.02 2.59
CA SER A 591 -0.83 -0.19 1.17
C SER A 591 -2.19 0.41 0.81
N GLY A 592 -3.11 0.54 1.77
CA GLY A 592 -4.52 0.86 1.51
C GLY A 592 -5.26 -0.27 0.77
N ASP A 593 -4.81 -1.52 0.89
CA ASP A 593 -5.43 -2.66 0.23
C ASP A 593 -6.87 -2.87 0.71
N ARG A 594 -7.82 -2.89 -0.22
CA ARG A 594 -9.24 -3.13 0.02
C ARG A 594 -9.66 -4.57 -0.30
N THR A 595 -8.81 -5.29 -1.00
CA THR A 595 -9.15 -6.64 -1.48
C THR A 595 -9.05 -7.68 -0.39
N TYR A 596 -8.26 -7.42 0.66
CA TYR A 596 -7.88 -8.42 1.66
C TYR A 596 -7.36 -9.71 1.02
N ASN A 597 -6.67 -9.56 -0.11
CA ASN A 597 -6.05 -10.69 -0.80
C ASN A 597 -4.69 -10.97 -0.20
N LYS A 598 -4.49 -12.18 0.33
CA LYS A 598 -3.24 -12.57 0.99
C LYS A 598 -2.02 -12.40 0.09
N ASP A 599 -2.13 -12.73 -1.20
CA ASP A 599 -1.03 -12.56 -2.13
C ASP A 599 -0.66 -11.09 -2.37
N ASN A 600 -1.67 -10.21 -2.47
CA ASN A 600 -1.43 -8.78 -2.61
C ASN A 600 -0.70 -8.23 -1.38
N ILE A 601 -1.13 -8.65 -0.18
CA ILE A 601 -0.52 -8.25 1.08
C ILE A 601 0.93 -8.76 1.16
N ARG A 602 1.19 -10.05 0.82
CA ARG A 602 2.53 -10.62 0.80
C ARG A 602 3.44 -9.91 -0.19
N ARG A 603 2.94 -9.66 -1.41
CA ARG A 603 3.66 -8.91 -2.44
C ARG A 603 4.03 -7.51 -1.96
N TYR A 604 3.11 -6.80 -1.34
CA TYR A 604 3.38 -5.48 -0.77
C TYR A 604 4.50 -5.51 0.27
N ILE A 605 4.51 -6.52 1.15
CA ILE A 605 5.56 -6.68 2.18
C ILE A 605 6.93 -6.90 1.53
N MET A 606 6.98 -7.59 0.40
CA MET A 606 8.23 -7.89 -0.31
C MET A 606 8.73 -6.70 -1.13
N GLU A 607 7.82 -6.00 -1.79
CA GLU A 607 8.12 -4.86 -2.65
C GLU A 607 8.22 -3.53 -1.89
N GLY A 608 7.76 -3.46 -0.66
CA GLY A 608 7.63 -2.34 0.27
C GLY A 608 8.14 -0.98 -0.20
N GLY A 609 9.45 -0.82 -0.31
CA GLY A 609 10.07 0.44 -0.73
C GLY A 609 9.82 0.86 -2.18
N ARG A 610 9.48 -0.07 -3.09
CA ARG A 610 9.33 0.21 -4.54
C ARG A 610 7.97 0.81 -4.87
N VAL A 611 6.91 0.36 -4.19
CA VAL A 611 5.51 0.72 -4.52
C VAL A 611 4.97 1.92 -3.75
N ILE A 612 5.65 2.39 -2.70
CA ILE A 612 5.24 3.58 -1.96
C ILE A 612 5.54 4.84 -2.77
N PRO A 613 4.56 5.75 -2.96
CA PRO A 613 4.75 6.99 -3.67
C PRO A 613 5.78 7.92 -3.01
N GLY A 614 6.48 8.71 -3.82
CA GLY A 614 7.39 9.76 -3.36
C GLY A 614 8.67 9.23 -2.71
N ALA A 615 9.22 10.01 -1.78
CA ALA A 615 10.47 9.73 -1.09
C ALA A 615 10.33 8.80 0.14
N SER A 616 9.12 8.35 0.44
CA SER A 616 8.87 7.43 1.56
C SER A 616 9.34 6.00 1.23
N THR A 617 9.73 5.25 2.28
CA THR A 617 10.16 3.85 2.17
C THR A 617 9.59 3.01 3.30
N VAL A 618 9.45 1.71 3.05
CA VAL A 618 9.03 0.72 4.04
C VAL A 618 9.97 -0.47 3.98
N HIS A 619 10.52 -0.82 5.12
CA HIS A 619 11.43 -1.95 5.28
C HIS A 619 11.00 -2.81 6.46
N PHE A 620 11.22 -4.12 6.37
CA PHE A 620 11.00 -5.07 7.44
C PHE A 620 12.26 -5.92 7.62
N ASP A 621 12.71 -6.11 8.84
CA ASP A 621 13.75 -7.11 9.09
C ASP A 621 13.22 -8.53 8.81
N GLU A 622 14.11 -9.48 8.65
CA GLU A 622 13.76 -10.86 8.24
C GLU A 622 12.76 -11.51 9.20
N ILE A 623 12.93 -11.33 10.51
CA ILE A 623 12.08 -11.95 11.52
C ILE A 623 10.71 -11.26 11.54
N SER A 624 10.66 -9.92 11.48
CA SER A 624 9.40 -9.17 11.42
C SER A 624 8.61 -9.54 10.17
N ARG A 625 9.26 -9.67 9.03
CA ARG A 625 8.65 -10.12 7.78
C ARG A 625 8.04 -11.52 7.92
N LYS A 626 8.78 -12.47 8.51
CA LYS A 626 8.26 -13.83 8.80
C LYS A 626 7.05 -13.79 9.74
N ARG A 627 7.08 -12.96 10.78
CA ARG A 627 5.94 -12.78 11.71
C ARG A 627 4.70 -12.21 11.01
N ILE A 628 4.89 -11.23 10.13
CA ILE A 628 3.77 -10.68 9.35
C ILE A 628 3.22 -11.73 8.38
N PHE A 629 4.07 -12.48 7.68
CA PHE A 629 3.62 -13.57 6.81
C PHE A 629 2.83 -14.62 7.58
N ALA A 630 3.31 -15.07 8.73
CA ALA A 630 2.57 -16.02 9.59
C ALA A 630 1.21 -15.45 10.02
N SER A 631 1.14 -14.16 10.35
CA SER A 631 -0.12 -13.48 10.66
C SER A 631 -1.07 -13.45 9.46
N VAL A 632 -0.57 -13.15 8.25
CA VAL A 632 -1.37 -13.17 7.00
C VAL A 632 -1.89 -14.57 6.72
N ASP A 633 -1.04 -15.60 6.88
CA ASP A 633 -1.41 -16.99 6.62
C ASP A 633 -2.54 -17.48 7.54
N ASN A 634 -2.48 -17.07 8.81
CA ASN A 634 -3.47 -17.45 9.83
C ASN A 634 -4.73 -16.57 9.81
N ALA A 635 -4.70 -15.39 9.17
CA ALA A 635 -5.84 -14.48 9.13
C ALA A 635 -7.02 -15.07 8.35
N ASN A 636 -8.21 -14.90 8.89
CA ASN A 636 -9.47 -15.26 8.22
C ASN A 636 -10.17 -14.01 7.67
N PHE A 637 -9.83 -13.59 6.47
CA PHE A 637 -10.45 -12.43 5.82
C PHE A 637 -11.88 -12.66 5.31
N SER A 638 -12.39 -13.90 5.38
CA SER A 638 -13.78 -14.23 5.09
C SER A 638 -14.64 -14.25 6.35
N ASP A 639 -14.15 -13.73 7.48
CA ASP A 639 -14.91 -13.64 8.71
C ASP A 639 -16.13 -12.73 8.55
N ILE A 640 -17.29 -13.24 8.98
CA ILE A 640 -18.57 -12.53 8.92
C ILE A 640 -18.53 -11.23 9.74
N LYS A 641 -17.77 -11.18 10.84
CA LYS A 641 -17.62 -9.96 11.65
C LYS A 641 -16.96 -8.84 10.85
N LEU A 642 -15.86 -9.16 10.16
CA LEU A 642 -15.15 -8.21 9.30
C LEU A 642 -16.05 -7.73 8.15
N ILE A 643 -16.76 -8.66 7.49
CA ILE A 643 -17.70 -8.32 6.41
C ILE A 643 -18.79 -7.37 6.90
N ARG A 644 -19.38 -7.65 8.06
CA ARG A 644 -20.44 -6.81 8.64
C ARG A 644 -19.95 -5.42 9.02
N GLU A 645 -18.74 -5.31 9.55
CA GLU A 645 -18.12 -4.04 9.92
C GLU A 645 -17.91 -3.16 8.66
N ASN A 646 -17.29 -3.69 7.63
CA ASN A 646 -17.09 -2.98 6.37
C ASN A 646 -18.42 -2.58 5.69
N TYR A 647 -19.40 -3.48 5.66
CA TYR A 647 -20.74 -3.17 5.17
C TYR A 647 -21.40 -2.02 5.97
N THR A 648 -21.32 -2.07 7.29
CA THR A 648 -21.91 -1.04 8.15
C THR A 648 -21.27 0.31 7.91
N ASN A 649 -19.95 0.36 7.78
CA ASN A 649 -19.20 1.58 7.46
C ASN A 649 -19.64 2.15 6.12
N LEU A 650 -19.76 1.32 5.08
CA LEU A 650 -20.20 1.75 3.77
C LEU A 650 -21.67 2.22 3.79
N LYS A 651 -22.60 1.48 4.45
CA LYS A 651 -23.98 1.89 4.62
C LYS A 651 -24.08 3.26 5.29
N ASN A 652 -23.29 3.49 6.34
CA ASN A 652 -23.30 4.75 7.07
C ASN A 652 -22.78 5.91 6.21
N LYS A 653 -21.74 5.66 5.41
CA LYS A 653 -21.19 6.63 4.46
C LYS A 653 -22.21 7.06 3.40
N LEU A 654 -23.03 6.13 2.92
CA LEU A 654 -23.99 6.37 1.86
C LEU A 654 -25.40 6.74 2.34
N GLY A 655 -25.74 6.44 3.59
CA GLY A 655 -27.08 6.67 4.18
C GLY A 655 -28.18 5.78 3.62
N ARG A 656 -27.82 4.75 2.88
CA ARG A 656 -28.72 3.78 2.29
C ARG A 656 -28.07 2.40 2.25
N ILE A 657 -28.85 1.38 1.99
CA ILE A 657 -28.30 0.06 1.68
C ILE A 657 -27.40 0.20 0.44
N PRO A 658 -26.11 -0.16 0.52
CA PRO A 658 -25.20 -0.06 -0.62
C PRO A 658 -25.66 -0.93 -1.79
N ALA A 659 -25.58 -0.39 -3.01
CA ALA A 659 -25.61 -1.17 -4.23
C ALA A 659 -24.26 -1.90 -4.43
N LEU A 660 -24.23 -2.93 -5.27
CA LEU A 660 -23.00 -3.69 -5.53
C LEU A 660 -21.85 -2.80 -6.02
N ARG A 661 -22.16 -1.83 -6.89
CA ARG A 661 -21.19 -0.90 -7.44
C ARG A 661 -20.63 0.05 -6.38
N ASP A 662 -21.40 0.35 -5.34
CA ASP A 662 -20.91 1.22 -4.25
C ASP A 662 -19.73 0.62 -3.49
N PHE A 663 -19.59 -0.71 -3.44
CA PHE A 663 -18.42 -1.36 -2.85
C PHE A 663 -17.15 -1.10 -3.67
N ASP A 664 -17.26 -1.03 -4.99
CA ASP A 664 -16.13 -0.70 -5.86
C ASP A 664 -15.75 0.79 -5.80
N ASP A 665 -16.76 1.66 -5.78
CA ASP A 665 -16.55 3.10 -5.86
C ASP A 665 -16.17 3.72 -4.50
N TYR A 666 -16.74 3.23 -3.39
CA TYR A 666 -16.65 3.87 -2.07
C TYR A 666 -16.30 2.93 -0.92
N GLY A 667 -16.27 1.63 -1.13
CA GLY A 667 -16.06 0.63 -0.09
C GLY A 667 -14.59 0.44 0.30
N GLU A 668 -14.40 -0.13 1.50
CA GLU A 668 -13.10 -0.56 2.02
C GLU A 668 -12.87 -2.07 1.80
N MET A 669 -13.84 -2.78 1.24
CA MET A 669 -13.81 -4.22 1.02
C MET A 669 -14.43 -4.56 -0.34
N ASP A 670 -13.82 -5.51 -1.06
CA ASP A 670 -14.39 -6.07 -2.28
C ASP A 670 -15.63 -6.94 -1.95
N VAL A 671 -16.78 -6.66 -2.58
CA VAL A 671 -18.03 -7.40 -2.37
C VAL A 671 -17.92 -8.89 -2.74
N ILE A 672 -16.97 -9.28 -3.57
CA ILE A 672 -16.68 -10.68 -3.91
C ILE A 672 -16.39 -11.52 -2.63
N ARG A 673 -15.88 -10.91 -1.56
CA ARG A 673 -15.71 -11.59 -0.27
C ARG A 673 -17.02 -12.10 0.32
N ILE A 674 -18.11 -11.41 0.07
CA ILE A 674 -19.47 -11.88 0.45
C ILE A 674 -19.89 -13.07 -0.43
N PHE A 675 -19.60 -13.01 -1.74
CA PHE A 675 -19.95 -14.11 -2.67
C PHE A 675 -19.15 -15.38 -2.38
N ASP A 676 -17.86 -15.25 -2.06
CA ASP A 676 -16.95 -16.37 -1.75
C ASP A 676 -17.20 -16.98 -0.36
N ASN A 677 -17.90 -16.29 0.54
CA ASN A 677 -18.21 -16.82 1.86
C ASN A 677 -19.16 -18.02 1.76
N ASN A 678 -18.74 -19.17 2.31
CA ASN A 678 -19.46 -20.42 2.22
C ASN A 678 -20.88 -20.39 2.79
N SER A 679 -21.13 -19.55 3.79
CA SER A 679 -22.45 -19.43 4.47
C SER A 679 -23.36 -18.39 3.84
N LEU A 680 -22.80 -17.48 3.02
CA LEU A 680 -23.52 -16.38 2.38
C LEU A 680 -23.79 -16.65 0.89
N GLY A 681 -22.77 -16.69 0.08
CA GLY A 681 -22.82 -17.00 -1.33
C GLY A 681 -23.41 -15.91 -2.23
N SER A 682 -24.06 -14.90 -1.65
CA SER A 682 -24.61 -13.75 -2.37
C SER A 682 -24.80 -12.56 -1.43
N TYR A 683 -24.82 -11.36 -2.00
CA TYR A 683 -25.12 -10.12 -1.27
C TYR A 683 -26.58 -10.10 -0.80
N TYR A 684 -27.52 -10.63 -1.61
CA TYR A 684 -28.91 -10.81 -1.20
C TYR A 684 -29.00 -11.58 0.13
N LYS A 685 -28.35 -12.75 0.22
CA LYS A 685 -28.40 -13.59 1.43
C LYS A 685 -27.76 -12.90 2.64
N PHE A 686 -26.72 -12.11 2.41
CA PHE A 686 -26.14 -11.25 3.45
C PHE A 686 -27.17 -10.22 3.95
N LEU A 687 -27.85 -9.50 3.04
CA LEU A 687 -28.87 -8.51 3.40
C LEU A 687 -30.04 -9.13 4.17
N VAL A 688 -30.57 -10.26 3.70
CA VAL A 688 -31.66 -10.99 4.39
C VAL A 688 -31.28 -11.35 5.81
N ARG A 689 -30.02 -11.72 6.05
CA ARG A 689 -29.55 -12.23 7.33
C ARG A 689 -29.16 -11.13 8.31
N TYR A 690 -28.60 -10.03 7.85
CA TYR A 690 -27.97 -9.03 8.71
C TYR A 690 -28.55 -7.62 8.59
N GLU A 691 -29.33 -7.33 7.51
CA GLU A 691 -29.92 -6.00 7.30
C GLU A 691 -31.41 -5.98 7.70
N LYS A 692 -31.71 -5.35 8.83
CA LYS A 692 -33.09 -5.33 9.37
C LYS A 692 -34.08 -4.54 8.49
N GLU A 693 -33.60 -3.58 7.75
CA GLU A 693 -34.41 -2.73 6.87
C GLU A 693 -34.74 -3.43 5.56
N TYR A 694 -34.00 -4.47 5.19
CA TYR A 694 -34.20 -5.22 3.96
C TYR A 694 -35.36 -6.21 4.07
N LYS A 695 -36.44 -5.94 3.32
CA LYS A 695 -37.70 -6.69 3.41
C LYS A 695 -37.94 -7.66 2.26
N ILE A 696 -37.15 -7.58 1.19
CA ILE A 696 -37.29 -8.46 0.03
C ILE A 696 -37.03 -9.90 0.42
N ARG A 697 -37.89 -10.81 -0.05
CA ARG A 697 -37.75 -12.26 0.14
C ARG A 697 -38.00 -12.97 -1.18
N LEU A 698 -37.03 -13.74 -1.62
CA LEU A 698 -37.04 -14.54 -2.83
C LEU A 698 -37.45 -15.99 -2.50
N SER A 699 -37.92 -16.74 -3.50
CA SER A 699 -38.08 -18.17 -3.42
C SER A 699 -36.74 -18.89 -3.38
N GLU A 700 -36.71 -20.16 -2.96
CA GLU A 700 -35.49 -20.97 -2.93
C GLU A 700 -34.80 -21.06 -4.31
N ASP A 701 -35.57 -21.19 -5.36
CA ASP A 701 -35.08 -21.29 -6.73
C ASP A 701 -34.47 -19.95 -7.19
N GLU A 702 -35.13 -18.83 -6.90
CA GLU A 702 -34.62 -17.49 -7.18
C GLU A 702 -33.33 -17.23 -6.36
N GLU A 703 -33.28 -17.62 -5.08
CA GLU A 703 -32.04 -17.50 -4.27
C GLU A 703 -30.89 -18.28 -4.90
N LYS A 704 -31.15 -19.48 -5.41
CA LYS A 704 -30.12 -20.31 -6.05
C LYS A 704 -29.61 -19.70 -7.33
N VAL A 705 -30.45 -19.08 -8.13
CA VAL A 705 -30.04 -18.33 -9.32
C VAL A 705 -29.16 -17.15 -8.92
N ILE A 706 -29.55 -16.36 -7.93
CA ILE A 706 -28.74 -15.25 -7.43
C ILE A 706 -27.40 -15.72 -6.87
N GLU A 707 -27.36 -16.83 -6.13
CA GLU A 707 -26.13 -17.44 -5.60
C GLU A 707 -25.20 -17.90 -6.77
N PHE A 708 -25.75 -18.56 -7.77
CA PHE A 708 -25.01 -19.01 -8.95
C PHE A 708 -24.37 -17.84 -9.71
N VAL A 709 -25.16 -16.81 -10.06
CA VAL A 709 -24.65 -15.63 -10.76
C VAL A 709 -23.59 -14.90 -9.93
N SER A 710 -23.82 -14.75 -8.63
CA SER A 710 -22.85 -14.11 -7.71
C SER A 710 -21.51 -14.85 -7.68
N LYS A 711 -21.53 -16.17 -7.45
CA LYS A 711 -20.32 -16.98 -7.29
C LYS A 711 -19.59 -17.30 -8.59
N LYS A 712 -20.33 -17.46 -9.70
CA LYS A 712 -19.76 -18.00 -10.93
C LYS A 712 -19.54 -16.96 -12.03
N LEU A 713 -20.34 -15.89 -12.07
CA LEU A 713 -20.34 -14.95 -13.17
C LEU A 713 -20.01 -13.51 -12.75
N ALA A 714 -20.48 -13.05 -11.61
CA ALA A 714 -20.42 -11.63 -11.22
C ALA A 714 -19.01 -11.10 -10.96
N SER A 715 -17.99 -11.95 -10.84
CA SER A 715 -16.59 -11.52 -10.82
C SER A 715 -16.12 -10.88 -12.13
N GLY A 716 -16.90 -11.05 -13.24
CA GLY A 716 -16.61 -10.43 -14.53
C GLY A 716 -15.48 -11.07 -15.31
N LYS A 717 -15.03 -12.28 -14.95
CA LYS A 717 -13.90 -12.95 -15.63
C LYS A 717 -14.17 -13.29 -17.09
N ARG A 718 -15.46 -13.41 -17.49
CA ARG A 718 -15.92 -13.56 -18.87
C ARG A 718 -17.29 -12.86 -19.04
N VAL A 719 -17.46 -12.11 -20.11
CA VAL A 719 -18.63 -11.24 -20.30
C VAL A 719 -19.79 -11.93 -21.03
N GLN A 720 -19.54 -13.01 -21.78
CA GLN A 720 -20.51 -13.63 -22.69
C GLN A 720 -21.80 -14.08 -21.97
N GLU A 721 -21.65 -14.78 -20.84
CA GLU A 721 -22.80 -15.21 -20.03
C GLU A 721 -23.57 -14.02 -19.43
N LEU A 722 -22.86 -12.98 -19.05
CA LEU A 722 -23.45 -11.76 -18.48
C LEU A 722 -24.23 -11.00 -19.53
N GLN A 723 -23.72 -10.90 -20.76
CA GLN A 723 -24.45 -10.31 -21.89
C GLN A 723 -25.65 -11.16 -22.28
N MET A 724 -25.53 -12.51 -22.25
CA MET A 724 -26.65 -13.41 -22.45
C MET A 724 -27.75 -13.17 -21.40
N LEU A 725 -27.41 -13.10 -20.12
CA LEU A 725 -28.37 -12.78 -19.05
C LEU A 725 -29.01 -11.40 -19.23
N LYS A 726 -28.23 -10.38 -19.64
CA LYS A 726 -28.74 -9.04 -19.95
C LYS A 726 -29.78 -9.09 -21.08
N ARG A 727 -29.57 -9.89 -22.13
CA ARG A 727 -30.54 -10.10 -23.21
C ARG A 727 -31.78 -10.83 -22.75
N LEU A 728 -31.63 -11.84 -21.87
CA LEU A 728 -32.77 -12.56 -21.30
C LEU A 728 -33.63 -11.62 -20.45
N LEU A 729 -33.02 -10.72 -19.68
CA LEU A 729 -33.72 -9.67 -18.91
C LEU A 729 -34.47 -8.71 -19.85
N ALA A 730 -33.85 -8.27 -20.93
CA ALA A 730 -34.49 -7.42 -21.96
C ALA A 730 -35.64 -8.13 -22.67
N TYR A 731 -35.47 -9.41 -23.00
CA TYR A 731 -36.52 -10.25 -23.62
C TYR A 731 -37.75 -10.34 -22.71
N ALA A 732 -37.57 -10.58 -21.41
CA ALA A 732 -38.67 -10.67 -20.44
C ALA A 732 -39.53 -9.39 -20.37
N ARG A 733 -38.97 -8.24 -20.72
CA ARG A 733 -39.66 -6.94 -20.76
C ARG A 733 -40.12 -6.53 -22.20
N GLY A 734 -39.96 -7.43 -23.18
CA GLY A 734 -40.39 -7.21 -24.57
C GLY A 734 -39.52 -6.28 -25.40
N PHE A 735 -38.28 -6.03 -24.96
CA PHE A 735 -37.35 -5.13 -25.66
C PHE A 735 -36.42 -5.83 -26.67
N SER A 736 -36.44 -7.15 -26.77
CA SER A 736 -35.57 -7.91 -27.69
C SER A 736 -36.40 -8.62 -28.76
N LYS A 737 -36.00 -8.46 -30.04
CA LYS A 737 -36.62 -9.13 -31.21
C LYS A 737 -35.65 -10.07 -31.95
N LEU A 738 -34.36 -10.07 -31.58
CA LEU A 738 -33.35 -10.91 -32.24
C LEU A 738 -33.21 -12.24 -31.50
N GLY A 739 -32.83 -13.29 -32.23
CA GLY A 739 -32.41 -14.55 -31.63
C GLY A 739 -31.26 -14.32 -30.57
N LEU A 740 -31.22 -15.16 -29.55
CA LEU A 740 -30.33 -14.93 -28.40
C LEU A 740 -28.86 -14.92 -28.83
N PHE A 741 -28.40 -15.87 -29.60
CA PHE A 741 -26.99 -15.93 -30.03
C PHE A 741 -26.66 -14.96 -31.17
N ALA A 742 -27.58 -14.64 -32.04
CA ALA A 742 -27.37 -13.58 -33.03
C ALA A 742 -27.12 -12.22 -32.33
N GLY A 743 -27.97 -11.92 -31.36
CA GLY A 743 -27.83 -10.70 -30.58
C GLY A 743 -26.59 -10.72 -29.68
N LEU A 744 -26.23 -11.85 -29.07
CA LEU A 744 -24.98 -11.97 -28.29
C LEU A 744 -23.76 -11.71 -29.18
N SER A 745 -23.76 -12.20 -30.41
CA SER A 745 -22.68 -11.95 -31.38
C SER A 745 -22.53 -10.45 -31.69
N GLU A 746 -23.66 -9.72 -31.80
CA GLU A 746 -23.62 -8.24 -31.96
C GLU A 746 -23.00 -7.56 -30.75
N ASP A 747 -23.38 -7.94 -29.50
CA ASP A 747 -22.80 -7.38 -28.28
C ASP A 747 -21.31 -7.66 -28.23
N MET A 748 -20.87 -8.86 -28.64
CA MET A 748 -19.44 -9.22 -28.60
C MET A 748 -18.61 -8.46 -29.63
N MET A 749 -19.19 -8.00 -30.73
CA MET A 749 -18.53 -7.14 -31.71
C MET A 749 -18.18 -5.77 -31.11
N GLU A 750 -18.96 -5.26 -30.14
CA GLU A 750 -18.60 -4.03 -29.40
C GLU A 750 -17.28 -4.18 -28.63
N TYR A 751 -16.96 -5.40 -28.21
CA TYR A 751 -15.68 -5.74 -27.56
C TYR A 751 -14.60 -6.22 -28.55
N GLY A 752 -14.87 -6.16 -29.86
CA GLY A 752 -13.95 -6.65 -30.88
C GLY A 752 -13.76 -8.17 -30.88
N LYS A 753 -14.76 -8.94 -30.40
CA LYS A 753 -14.71 -10.40 -30.28
C LYS A 753 -15.73 -11.10 -31.16
N GLU A 754 -15.32 -12.26 -31.69
CA GLU A 754 -16.20 -13.19 -32.37
C GLU A 754 -16.43 -14.44 -31.51
N ILE A 755 -17.61 -15.02 -31.56
CA ILE A 755 -17.95 -16.24 -30.81
C ILE A 755 -17.63 -17.46 -31.68
N SER A 756 -16.65 -18.27 -31.28
CA SER A 756 -16.36 -19.55 -31.94
C SER A 756 -17.42 -20.60 -31.61
N GLN A 757 -17.41 -21.69 -32.37
CA GLN A 757 -18.34 -22.80 -32.15
C GLN A 757 -18.14 -23.46 -30.78
N ASP A 758 -16.85 -23.71 -30.36
CA ASP A 758 -16.56 -24.26 -29.05
C ASP A 758 -16.97 -23.34 -27.92
N GLN A 759 -16.81 -22.01 -28.09
CA GLN A 759 -17.27 -21.01 -27.14
C GLN A 759 -18.80 -20.99 -27.04
N LYS A 760 -19.51 -21.06 -28.17
CA LYS A 760 -20.97 -21.16 -28.16
C LYS A 760 -21.46 -22.36 -27.37
N GLU A 761 -20.90 -23.57 -27.63
CA GLU A 761 -21.26 -24.79 -26.91
C GLU A 761 -20.94 -24.68 -25.41
N ASN A 762 -19.81 -24.10 -25.04
CA ASN A 762 -19.46 -23.90 -23.63
C ASN A 762 -20.45 -22.94 -22.95
N ILE A 763 -20.81 -21.81 -23.60
CA ILE A 763 -21.81 -20.86 -23.09
C ILE A 763 -23.16 -21.56 -22.88
N VAL A 764 -23.60 -22.36 -23.85
CA VAL A 764 -24.85 -23.15 -23.74
C VAL A 764 -24.76 -24.07 -22.52
N ASN A 765 -23.68 -24.82 -22.35
CA ASN A 765 -23.51 -25.73 -21.23
C ASN A 765 -23.49 -25.02 -19.87
N VAL A 766 -22.93 -23.82 -19.79
CA VAL A 766 -22.99 -23.00 -18.59
C VAL A 766 -24.41 -22.52 -18.31
N MET A 767 -25.12 -22.07 -19.34
CA MET A 767 -26.47 -21.50 -19.23
C MET A 767 -27.58 -22.56 -19.06
N THR A 768 -27.28 -23.84 -19.30
CA THR A 768 -28.18 -25.00 -19.10
C THR A 768 -27.80 -25.88 -17.92
N ASN A 769 -26.79 -25.48 -17.11
CA ASN A 769 -26.24 -26.26 -16.01
C ASN A 769 -25.67 -27.64 -16.44
N GLU A 770 -25.25 -27.77 -17.68
CA GLU A 770 -24.54 -28.97 -18.18
C GLU A 770 -23.04 -28.92 -18.02
N PHE A 771 -22.46 -27.71 -17.82
CA PHE A 771 -21.03 -27.51 -17.64
C PHE A 771 -20.48 -28.08 -16.34
N PRO A 772 -21.14 -27.99 -15.15
CA PRO A 772 -20.58 -28.52 -13.92
C PRO A 772 -20.46 -30.04 -13.93
N ALA A 773 -19.29 -30.58 -13.50
CA ALA A 773 -19.07 -32.00 -13.33
C ALA A 773 -19.49 -32.51 -11.94
N GLY A 774 -19.89 -33.78 -11.87
CA GLY A 774 -20.13 -34.49 -10.63
C GLY A 774 -21.25 -33.90 -9.76
N SER A 775 -21.00 -33.68 -8.49
CA SER A 775 -21.98 -33.10 -7.53
C SER A 775 -22.33 -31.63 -7.79
N GLY A 776 -21.48 -30.89 -8.51
CA GLY A 776 -21.71 -29.51 -8.87
C GLY A 776 -23.00 -29.31 -9.67
N LYS A 777 -23.35 -30.24 -10.53
CA LYS A 777 -24.59 -30.24 -11.33
C LYS A 777 -25.86 -30.22 -10.47
N LYS A 778 -25.85 -30.90 -9.32
CA LYS A 778 -27.00 -30.95 -8.41
C LYS A 778 -27.15 -29.67 -7.60
N THR A 779 -26.06 -28.96 -7.32
CA THR A 779 -26.06 -27.75 -6.48
C THR A 779 -26.86 -26.61 -7.08
N TYR A 780 -26.84 -26.48 -8.40
CA TYR A 780 -27.50 -25.42 -9.15
C TYR A 780 -28.47 -25.98 -10.22
N ALA A 781 -29.19 -27.07 -9.88
CA ALA A 781 -30.13 -27.73 -10.82
C ALA A 781 -31.21 -26.77 -11.36
N GLN A 782 -31.55 -25.69 -10.58
CA GLN A 782 -32.53 -24.67 -10.97
C GLN A 782 -31.98 -23.66 -11.97
N CYS A 783 -30.64 -23.61 -12.16
CA CYS A 783 -30.01 -22.59 -13.00
C CYS A 783 -29.97 -23.02 -14.48
N VAL A 784 -31.15 -23.17 -15.08
CA VAL A 784 -31.35 -23.48 -16.50
C VAL A 784 -32.06 -22.31 -17.15
N PHE A 785 -31.29 -21.47 -17.83
CA PHE A 785 -31.74 -20.17 -18.32
C PHE A 785 -32.28 -20.21 -19.75
N ILE A 786 -31.76 -21.12 -20.59
CA ILE A 786 -32.08 -21.25 -22.00
C ILE A 786 -32.39 -22.68 -22.37
N GLU A 787 -33.21 -22.86 -23.43
CA GLU A 787 -33.52 -24.12 -24.09
C GLU A 787 -33.45 -23.97 -25.59
N GLU A 788 -33.29 -25.06 -26.33
CA GLU A 788 -33.24 -25.05 -27.80
C GLU A 788 -34.59 -24.61 -28.41
N ASP A 789 -34.52 -23.77 -29.45
CA ASP A 789 -35.65 -23.33 -30.22
C ASP A 789 -35.30 -23.25 -31.73
N ALA A 790 -35.68 -24.29 -32.48
CA ALA A 790 -35.36 -24.42 -33.89
C ALA A 790 -33.83 -24.34 -34.19
N SER A 791 -33.35 -23.20 -34.67
CA SER A 791 -31.94 -22.93 -35.00
C SER A 791 -31.21 -22.06 -34.00
N ASP A 792 -31.86 -21.66 -32.92
CA ASP A 792 -31.32 -20.78 -31.91
C ASP A 792 -31.77 -21.24 -30.50
N TYR A 793 -31.73 -20.38 -29.50
CA TYR A 793 -32.15 -20.65 -28.15
C TYR A 793 -33.19 -19.61 -27.71
N LYS A 794 -34.04 -20.00 -26.76
CA LYS A 794 -35.01 -19.13 -26.10
C LYS A 794 -34.87 -19.30 -24.56
N PRO A 795 -35.37 -18.33 -23.75
CA PRO A 795 -35.44 -18.50 -22.32
C PRO A 795 -36.38 -19.64 -21.92
N THR A 796 -36.02 -20.36 -20.86
CA THR A 796 -36.90 -21.42 -20.31
C THR A 796 -38.15 -20.81 -19.67
N GLU A 797 -39.26 -21.57 -19.65
CA GLU A 797 -40.48 -21.13 -18.99
C GLU A 797 -40.30 -20.88 -17.50
N SER A 798 -39.53 -21.76 -16.81
CA SER A 798 -39.24 -21.59 -15.37
C SER A 798 -38.49 -20.31 -15.07
N PHE A 799 -37.49 -19.96 -15.88
CA PHE A 799 -36.76 -18.72 -15.71
C PHE A 799 -37.63 -17.49 -16.05
N MET A 800 -38.44 -17.57 -17.08
CA MET A 800 -39.39 -16.49 -17.39
C MET A 800 -40.43 -16.27 -16.30
N GLU A 801 -40.87 -17.34 -15.61
CA GLU A 801 -41.76 -17.20 -14.44
C GLU A 801 -41.07 -16.48 -13.28
N MET A 802 -39.81 -16.83 -12.96
CA MET A 802 -39.02 -16.11 -11.96
C MET A 802 -38.88 -14.62 -12.29
N LEU A 803 -38.68 -14.28 -13.57
CA LEU A 803 -38.50 -12.88 -14.02
C LEU A 803 -39.77 -12.01 -13.93
N LYS A 804 -40.94 -12.59 -13.64
CA LYS A 804 -42.16 -11.85 -13.29
C LYS A 804 -42.12 -11.24 -11.90
N ASN A 805 -41.25 -11.78 -11.01
CA ASN A 805 -40.97 -11.16 -9.72
C ASN A 805 -40.03 -9.96 -9.91
N ASP A 806 -40.56 -8.75 -9.75
CA ASP A 806 -39.82 -7.51 -9.94
C ASP A 806 -38.61 -7.38 -9.02
N ASP A 807 -38.69 -7.89 -7.78
CA ASP A 807 -37.55 -7.88 -6.83
C ASP A 807 -36.44 -8.78 -7.33
N PHE A 808 -36.73 -10.00 -7.75
CA PHE A 808 -35.77 -10.91 -8.36
C PHE A 808 -35.16 -10.33 -9.62
N TYR A 809 -36.00 -9.78 -10.51
CA TYR A 809 -35.55 -9.13 -11.76
C TYR A 809 -34.52 -8.02 -11.47
N ASN A 810 -34.81 -7.14 -10.52
CA ASN A 810 -33.95 -6.00 -10.21
C ASN A 810 -32.62 -6.44 -9.57
N ILE A 811 -32.63 -7.43 -8.66
CA ILE A 811 -31.42 -7.98 -8.04
C ILE A 811 -30.53 -8.66 -9.09
N LEU A 812 -31.13 -9.46 -9.99
CA LEU A 812 -30.41 -10.12 -11.07
C LEU A 812 -29.82 -9.11 -12.06
N LYS A 813 -30.60 -8.07 -12.41
CA LYS A 813 -30.12 -6.99 -13.26
C LYS A 813 -28.93 -6.27 -12.68
N GLU A 814 -28.96 -5.92 -11.39
CA GLU A 814 -27.86 -5.28 -10.70
C GLU A 814 -26.58 -6.16 -10.72
N LEU A 815 -26.72 -7.47 -10.45
CA LEU A 815 -25.61 -8.42 -10.50
C LEU A 815 -24.99 -8.51 -11.90
N VAL A 816 -25.82 -8.55 -12.94
CA VAL A 816 -25.36 -8.61 -14.34
C VAL A 816 -24.62 -7.34 -14.72
N GLU A 817 -25.19 -6.17 -14.42
CA GLU A 817 -24.54 -4.87 -14.68
C GLU A 817 -23.23 -4.72 -13.92
N PHE A 818 -23.20 -5.14 -12.66
CA PHE A 818 -21.97 -5.19 -11.84
C PHE A 818 -20.90 -6.07 -12.47
N GLY A 819 -21.25 -7.31 -12.88
CA GLY A 819 -20.31 -8.23 -13.51
C GLY A 819 -19.76 -7.70 -14.85
N ILE A 820 -20.59 -7.05 -15.66
CA ILE A 820 -20.16 -6.41 -16.92
C ILE A 820 -19.18 -5.27 -16.63
N SER A 821 -19.48 -4.40 -15.66
CA SER A 821 -18.57 -3.32 -15.25
C SER A 821 -17.22 -3.86 -14.75
N ARG A 822 -17.23 -4.98 -14.01
CA ARG A 822 -16.00 -5.67 -13.58
C ARG A 822 -15.20 -6.22 -14.76
N TYR A 823 -15.87 -6.83 -15.74
CA TYR A 823 -15.21 -7.28 -16.95
C TYR A 823 -14.52 -6.12 -17.69
N GLU A 824 -15.23 -5.03 -17.90
CA GLU A 824 -14.71 -3.86 -18.63
C GLU A 824 -13.49 -3.25 -17.92
N ARG A 825 -13.48 -3.23 -16.59
CA ARG A 825 -12.39 -2.70 -15.80
C ARG A 825 -11.18 -3.63 -15.70
N ASP A 826 -11.40 -4.94 -15.46
CA ASP A 826 -10.36 -5.85 -15.01
C ASP A 826 -10.00 -6.96 -16.01
N TYR A 827 -10.90 -7.31 -16.96
CA TYR A 827 -10.78 -8.49 -17.82
C TYR A 827 -10.98 -8.22 -19.32
N SER A 828 -11.14 -6.98 -19.74
CA SER A 828 -11.36 -6.63 -21.15
C SER A 828 -10.10 -6.79 -22.02
N GLU A 829 -8.90 -6.62 -21.45
CA GLU A 829 -7.61 -6.76 -22.15
C GLU A 829 -7.16 -8.21 -22.21
N CYS A 830 -7.86 -9.03 -22.98
CA CYS A 830 -7.56 -10.44 -23.11
C CYS A 830 -6.25 -10.71 -23.84
N TYR A 831 -5.60 -11.83 -23.46
CA TYR A 831 -4.37 -12.29 -24.09
C TYR A 831 -4.69 -13.02 -25.38
N GLU A 832 -4.22 -12.51 -26.51
CA GLU A 832 -4.46 -13.04 -27.86
C GLU A 832 -5.95 -13.29 -28.13
N ASN A 833 -6.30 -14.46 -28.64
CA ASN A 833 -7.68 -14.86 -28.98
C ASN A 833 -8.37 -15.63 -27.83
N SER A 834 -7.91 -15.48 -26.60
CA SER A 834 -8.49 -16.13 -25.42
C SER A 834 -9.42 -15.20 -24.63
N ASP A 835 -10.13 -15.73 -23.64
CA ASP A 835 -10.84 -14.94 -22.63
C ASP A 835 -9.99 -14.75 -21.35
N LEU A 836 -8.72 -15.15 -21.38
CA LEU A 836 -7.79 -15.03 -20.27
C LEU A 836 -7.00 -13.70 -20.35
N VAL A 837 -6.71 -13.10 -19.22
CA VAL A 837 -5.93 -11.87 -19.10
C VAL A 837 -4.63 -12.19 -18.36
N LEU A 838 -3.49 -11.78 -18.91
CA LEU A 838 -2.18 -12.00 -18.28
C LEU A 838 -2.14 -11.40 -16.87
N TYR A 839 -1.59 -12.19 -15.96
CA TYR A 839 -1.38 -11.83 -14.53
C TYR A 839 -2.66 -11.70 -13.69
N GLN A 840 -3.84 -11.95 -14.27
CA GLN A 840 -5.07 -12.15 -13.51
C GLN A 840 -5.12 -13.56 -12.92
N LYS A 841 -5.99 -13.75 -11.92
CA LYS A 841 -6.09 -15.00 -11.17
C LYS A 841 -7.33 -15.79 -11.53
N TYR A 842 -7.15 -17.09 -11.66
CA TYR A 842 -8.22 -18.01 -12.09
C TYR A 842 -8.20 -19.30 -11.24
N THR A 843 -9.41 -19.79 -10.91
CA THR A 843 -9.60 -21.12 -10.34
C THR A 843 -9.53 -22.20 -11.44
N TYR A 844 -9.41 -23.48 -11.08
CA TYR A 844 -9.51 -24.58 -12.04
C TYR A 844 -10.81 -24.52 -12.87
N GLU A 845 -11.94 -24.20 -12.21
CA GLU A 845 -13.25 -24.08 -12.87
C GLU A 845 -13.27 -22.92 -13.87
N ASP A 846 -12.74 -21.77 -13.48
CA ASP A 846 -12.60 -20.63 -14.39
C ASP A 846 -11.81 -21.00 -15.62
N VAL A 847 -10.67 -21.69 -15.45
CA VAL A 847 -9.80 -22.07 -16.57
C VAL A 847 -10.53 -23.00 -17.52
N CYS A 848 -11.21 -24.05 -17.03
CA CYS A 848 -12.01 -24.93 -17.89
C CYS A 848 -13.08 -24.15 -18.67
N ARG A 849 -13.74 -23.20 -18.02
CA ARG A 849 -14.77 -22.35 -18.64
C ARG A 849 -14.18 -21.40 -19.70
N LEU A 850 -13.10 -20.70 -19.37
CA LEU A 850 -12.49 -19.70 -20.24
C LEU A 850 -11.71 -20.31 -21.41
N LEU A 851 -11.28 -21.58 -21.29
CA LEU A 851 -10.72 -22.37 -22.39
C LEU A 851 -11.79 -23.10 -23.20
N ASN A 852 -13.05 -22.83 -22.96
CA ASN A 852 -14.21 -23.36 -23.70
C ASN A 852 -14.36 -24.89 -23.67
N TRP A 853 -13.98 -25.52 -22.56
CA TRP A 853 -14.21 -26.94 -22.36
C TRP A 853 -15.70 -27.25 -22.30
N GLU A 854 -16.08 -28.43 -22.78
CA GLU A 854 -17.48 -28.87 -22.77
C GLU A 854 -18.03 -29.04 -21.36
N GLN A 855 -17.19 -29.52 -20.42
CA GLN A 855 -17.54 -29.67 -19.02
C GLN A 855 -16.37 -29.26 -18.12
N ASN A 856 -16.70 -28.85 -16.89
CA ASN A 856 -15.72 -28.63 -15.84
C ASN A 856 -15.03 -29.97 -15.46
N GLU A 857 -13.82 -29.87 -14.91
CA GLU A 857 -13.07 -31.03 -14.40
C GLU A 857 -12.82 -30.87 -12.91
N VAL A 858 -12.91 -31.92 -12.16
CA VAL A 858 -12.57 -31.89 -10.73
C VAL A 858 -11.05 -31.75 -10.54
N PRO A 859 -10.60 -30.93 -9.57
CA PRO A 859 -9.17 -30.64 -9.35
C PRO A 859 -8.29 -31.89 -9.20
N LEU A 860 -8.82 -32.95 -8.58
CA LEU A 860 -8.08 -34.22 -8.41
C LEU A 860 -7.76 -34.90 -9.74
N ASN A 861 -8.61 -34.76 -10.75
CA ASN A 861 -8.39 -35.36 -12.06
C ASN A 861 -7.44 -34.51 -12.92
N ILE A 862 -7.36 -33.19 -12.67
CA ILE A 862 -6.38 -32.32 -13.33
C ILE A 862 -4.97 -32.66 -12.86
N GLY A 863 -4.74 -32.76 -11.58
CA GLY A 863 -3.48 -33.23 -10.98
C GLY A 863 -2.23 -32.61 -11.58
N GLY A 864 -2.18 -31.28 -11.66
CA GLY A 864 -1.09 -30.50 -12.24
C GLY A 864 -1.32 -30.09 -13.69
N TYR A 865 -1.87 -30.94 -14.53
CA TYR A 865 -2.20 -30.61 -15.92
C TYR A 865 -3.25 -31.57 -16.51
N LYS A 866 -3.99 -31.12 -17.51
CA LYS A 866 -4.90 -31.99 -18.28
C LYS A 866 -5.08 -31.44 -19.70
N PHE A 867 -5.06 -32.36 -20.68
CA PHE A 867 -5.27 -32.04 -22.08
C PHE A 867 -6.75 -32.20 -22.45
N ASP A 868 -7.34 -31.19 -23.05
CA ASP A 868 -8.63 -31.26 -23.70
C ASP A 868 -8.46 -31.50 -25.21
N LYS A 869 -8.97 -32.62 -25.69
CA LYS A 869 -8.81 -33.04 -27.11
C LYS A 869 -9.64 -32.17 -28.07
N LYS A 870 -10.78 -31.64 -27.60
CA LYS A 870 -11.71 -30.89 -28.43
C LYS A 870 -11.18 -29.51 -28.73
N THR A 871 -10.86 -28.73 -27.68
CA THR A 871 -10.33 -27.37 -27.80
C THR A 871 -8.84 -27.34 -28.10
N LYS A 872 -8.13 -28.49 -27.98
CA LYS A 872 -6.67 -28.58 -28.07
C LYS A 872 -5.92 -27.67 -27.09
N THR A 873 -6.51 -27.42 -25.93
CA THR A 873 -5.90 -26.66 -24.86
C THR A 873 -5.30 -27.58 -23.80
N PHE A 874 -4.17 -27.16 -23.24
CA PHE A 874 -3.43 -27.95 -22.28
C PHE A 874 -2.97 -27.07 -21.11
N PRO A 875 -3.85 -26.73 -20.14
CA PRO A 875 -3.49 -25.95 -18.97
C PRO A 875 -2.58 -26.74 -18.03
N VAL A 876 -1.52 -26.08 -17.58
CA VAL A 876 -0.55 -26.57 -16.62
C VAL A 876 -0.61 -25.72 -15.37
N PHE A 877 -0.80 -26.34 -14.20
CA PHE A 877 -0.93 -25.69 -12.91
C PHE A 877 0.23 -26.03 -11.99
N ILE A 878 0.96 -25.02 -11.57
CA ILE A 878 2.15 -25.18 -10.73
C ILE A 878 1.92 -24.51 -9.37
N ASN A 879 2.23 -25.26 -8.30
CA ASN A 879 2.40 -24.73 -6.96
C ASN A 879 3.91 -24.56 -6.75
N TYR A 880 4.38 -23.32 -6.69
CA TYR A 880 5.80 -22.97 -6.71
C TYR A 880 6.49 -23.35 -5.40
N ASP A 881 5.98 -22.87 -4.27
CA ASP A 881 6.47 -23.24 -2.95
C ASP A 881 5.84 -24.54 -2.49
N LYS A 882 6.69 -25.50 -2.14
CA LYS A 882 6.28 -26.77 -1.53
C LYS A 882 6.76 -26.70 -0.07
N SER A 883 5.84 -26.90 0.89
CA SER A 883 6.17 -26.89 2.30
C SER A 883 7.26 -27.92 2.64
N GLU A 884 8.13 -27.59 3.61
CA GLU A 884 9.23 -28.45 4.08
C GLU A 884 8.79 -29.83 4.56
N ASP A 885 7.52 -30.02 4.89
CA ASP A 885 6.91 -31.29 5.34
C ASP A 885 6.54 -32.27 4.20
N ILE A 886 6.80 -31.91 2.94
CA ILE A 886 6.54 -32.81 1.83
C ILE A 886 7.67 -33.86 1.75
N SER A 887 7.27 -35.11 1.84
CA SER A 887 8.17 -36.29 1.79
C SER A 887 9.25 -36.17 0.69
N ASP A 888 10.44 -36.72 0.94
CA ASP A 888 11.60 -36.78 0.02
C ASP A 888 11.28 -37.26 -1.41
N THR A 889 10.08 -37.79 -1.65
CA THR A 889 9.56 -38.19 -2.97
C THR A 889 9.19 -37.04 -3.89
N THR A 890 9.14 -35.79 -3.42
CA THR A 890 8.73 -34.61 -4.16
C THR A 890 9.80 -33.51 -4.22
N LYS A 891 11.04 -33.79 -3.95
CA LYS A 891 12.18 -32.85 -4.07
C LYS A 891 12.51 -32.40 -5.49
N TYR A 892 11.77 -32.86 -6.50
CA TYR A 892 11.90 -32.37 -7.87
C TYR A 892 10.92 -31.21 -8.01
N GLU A 893 11.43 -30.00 -8.03
CA GLU A 893 10.64 -28.77 -7.98
C GLU A 893 10.50 -28.18 -9.37
N ASP A 894 9.25 -27.87 -9.74
CA ASP A 894 9.00 -26.98 -10.85
C ASP A 894 9.58 -25.60 -10.47
N HIS A 895 10.44 -25.01 -11.32
CA HIS A 895 11.11 -23.76 -11.01
C HIS A 895 11.45 -22.97 -12.26
N PHE A 896 11.50 -21.65 -12.12
CA PHE A 896 12.06 -20.81 -13.14
C PHE A 896 13.59 -20.98 -13.19
N VAL A 897 14.13 -20.98 -14.40
CA VAL A 897 15.59 -20.98 -14.59
C VAL A 897 16.13 -19.66 -14.03
N GLU A 898 17.12 -19.73 -13.15
CA GLU A 898 17.68 -18.59 -12.45
C GLU A 898 18.01 -17.43 -13.39
N GLY A 899 17.47 -16.26 -13.13
CA GLY A 899 17.65 -15.04 -13.91
C GLY A 899 16.82 -14.95 -15.19
N PHE A 900 16.05 -15.96 -15.56
CA PHE A 900 15.14 -15.91 -16.72
C PHE A 900 13.69 -15.81 -16.27
N ARG A 901 12.97 -14.83 -16.80
CA ARG A 901 11.54 -14.63 -16.53
C ARG A 901 10.64 -15.36 -17.53
N ASP A 902 11.21 -15.96 -18.53
CA ASP A 902 10.53 -16.65 -19.63
C ASP A 902 10.91 -18.13 -19.75
N ARG A 903 11.75 -18.67 -18.85
CA ARG A 903 12.17 -20.07 -18.86
C ARG A 903 11.80 -20.76 -17.57
N LEU A 904 11.11 -21.89 -17.72
CA LEU A 904 10.61 -22.70 -16.63
C LEU A 904 11.01 -24.15 -16.83
N ILE A 905 11.43 -24.81 -15.78
CA ILE A 905 11.58 -26.25 -15.73
C ILE A 905 10.37 -26.82 -15.00
N ALA A 906 9.62 -27.70 -15.65
CA ALA A 906 8.46 -28.38 -15.06
C ALA A 906 8.52 -29.89 -15.29
N ILE A 907 7.96 -30.62 -14.32
CA ILE A 907 8.07 -32.09 -14.27
C ILE A 907 6.72 -32.72 -14.62
N SER A 908 6.76 -33.78 -15.44
CA SER A 908 5.57 -34.56 -15.78
C SER A 908 4.99 -35.27 -14.55
N LYS A 909 3.76 -35.77 -14.70
CA LYS A 909 3.18 -36.68 -13.69
C LYS A 909 4.03 -37.90 -13.48
N SER A 910 4.00 -38.42 -12.27
CA SER A 910 4.69 -39.68 -11.90
C SER A 910 4.26 -40.86 -12.78
N GLY A 911 5.21 -41.73 -13.16
CA GLY A 911 4.99 -42.84 -14.03
C GLY A 911 4.96 -42.49 -15.52
N ARG A 912 5.52 -41.34 -15.91
CA ARG A 912 5.65 -40.91 -17.31
C ARG A 912 7.09 -41.13 -17.81
N ASN A 913 7.19 -41.36 -19.11
CA ASN A 913 8.43 -41.43 -19.85
C ASN A 913 8.34 -40.57 -21.12
N LEU A 914 9.41 -40.47 -21.87
CA LEU A 914 9.46 -39.66 -23.10
C LEU A 914 8.44 -40.09 -24.16
N GLN A 915 7.96 -41.37 -24.15
CA GLN A 915 6.97 -41.85 -25.10
C GLN A 915 5.53 -41.73 -24.61
N SER A 916 5.32 -41.28 -23.39
CA SER A 916 3.96 -41.10 -22.86
C SER A 916 3.17 -40.04 -23.68
N ASP A 917 1.89 -40.30 -23.92
CA ASP A 917 1.03 -39.47 -24.80
C ASP A 917 0.98 -38.00 -24.37
N ASP A 918 0.86 -37.74 -23.09
CA ASP A 918 0.85 -36.39 -22.53
C ASP A 918 2.20 -35.69 -22.72
N VAL A 919 3.33 -36.36 -22.50
CA VAL A 919 4.68 -35.85 -22.75
C VAL A 919 4.89 -35.57 -24.24
N GLN A 920 4.46 -36.50 -25.13
CA GLN A 920 4.53 -36.29 -26.57
C GLN A 920 3.63 -35.13 -27.03
N ASN A 921 2.49 -34.88 -26.39
CA ASN A 921 1.64 -33.71 -26.64
C ASN A 921 2.35 -32.41 -26.24
N PHE A 922 3.08 -32.38 -25.14
CA PHE A 922 3.92 -31.24 -24.75
C PHE A 922 5.05 -30.99 -25.75
N LEU A 923 5.85 -32.01 -26.04
CA LEU A 923 7.03 -31.87 -26.91
C LEU A 923 6.67 -31.48 -28.36
N LYS A 924 5.51 -31.94 -28.84
CA LYS A 924 5.00 -31.68 -30.20
C LYS A 924 3.80 -30.74 -30.23
N ALA A 925 3.60 -29.93 -29.20
CA ALA A 925 2.44 -29.09 -29.07
C ALA A 925 2.23 -28.17 -30.31
N LYS A 926 3.29 -27.50 -30.75
CA LYS A 926 3.24 -26.62 -31.91
C LYS A 926 2.87 -27.38 -33.21
N GLU A 927 3.42 -28.58 -33.44
CA GLU A 927 3.13 -29.39 -34.61
C GLU A 927 1.69 -29.91 -34.60
N ARG A 928 1.13 -30.19 -33.40
CA ARG A 928 -0.22 -30.72 -33.21
C ARG A 928 -1.28 -29.62 -33.06
N GLY A 929 -0.89 -28.35 -33.09
CA GLY A 929 -1.78 -27.21 -32.86
C GLY A 929 -2.36 -27.21 -31.44
N ILE A 930 -1.60 -27.63 -30.44
CA ILE A 930 -1.97 -27.64 -29.02
C ILE A 930 -1.47 -26.39 -28.39
N GLN A 931 -2.34 -25.67 -27.66
CA GLN A 931 -1.99 -24.52 -26.85
C GLN A 931 -1.72 -24.98 -25.42
N VAL A 932 -0.48 -24.72 -24.91
CA VAL A 932 -0.11 -25.03 -23.54
C VAL A 932 -0.16 -23.74 -22.74
N GLU A 933 -1.01 -23.72 -21.71
CA GLU A 933 -1.31 -22.54 -20.89
C GLU A 933 -0.69 -22.69 -19.51
N LEU A 934 0.03 -21.68 -19.03
CA LEU A 934 0.69 -21.73 -17.73
C LEU A 934 -0.08 -20.98 -16.65
N PHE A 935 -0.35 -21.67 -15.55
CA PHE A 935 -0.98 -21.15 -14.34
C PHE A 935 -0.09 -21.45 -13.14
N VAL A 936 0.30 -20.40 -12.39
CA VAL A 936 1.23 -20.54 -11.25
C VAL A 936 0.64 -19.88 -10.01
N ARG A 937 0.75 -20.55 -8.88
CA ARG A 937 0.56 -19.90 -7.57
C ARG A 937 1.76 -20.20 -6.67
N LYS A 938 2.08 -19.28 -5.76
CA LYS A 938 3.19 -19.47 -4.85
C LYS A 938 2.88 -20.55 -3.82
N ASN A 939 1.83 -20.39 -3.02
CA ASN A 939 1.52 -21.27 -1.89
C ASN A 939 0.32 -22.19 -2.17
N LYS A 940 0.46 -23.47 -1.87
CA LYS A 940 -0.62 -24.46 -1.95
C LYS A 940 -1.62 -24.33 -0.79
N ASP A 941 -1.14 -23.93 0.39
CA ASP A 941 -1.88 -24.00 1.65
C ASP A 941 -2.74 -22.76 1.93
N ASP A 942 -2.88 -21.86 0.96
CA ASP A 942 -3.82 -20.77 1.07
C ASP A 942 -5.26 -21.33 0.98
N LYS A 943 -5.83 -21.65 2.15
CA LYS A 943 -7.18 -22.23 2.27
C LYS A 943 -8.28 -21.35 1.66
N ILE A 944 -7.95 -20.09 1.36
CA ILE A 944 -8.89 -19.07 0.90
C ILE A 944 -8.72 -18.78 -0.59
N SER A 945 -7.50 -18.74 -1.12
CA SER A 945 -7.25 -18.54 -2.55
C SER A 945 -6.96 -19.87 -3.26
N LYS A 946 -7.95 -20.34 -3.99
CA LYS A 946 -7.79 -21.50 -4.89
C LYS A 946 -7.34 -21.07 -6.29
N GLU A 947 -6.86 -19.86 -6.44
CA GLU A 947 -6.59 -19.21 -7.72
C GLU A 947 -5.11 -19.25 -8.07
N PHE A 948 -4.83 -19.26 -9.38
CA PHE A 948 -3.50 -19.25 -9.97
C PHE A 948 -3.34 -18.02 -10.85
N TYR A 949 -2.17 -17.40 -10.87
CA TYR A 949 -1.81 -16.38 -11.86
C TYR A 949 -1.70 -17.01 -13.24
N TYR A 950 -2.34 -16.42 -14.23
CA TYR A 950 -2.16 -16.80 -15.62
C TYR A 950 -0.92 -16.11 -16.19
N LEU A 951 0.03 -16.90 -16.69
CA LEU A 951 1.32 -16.41 -17.21
C LEU A 951 1.46 -16.53 -18.74
N GLY A 952 0.39 -16.90 -19.45
CA GLY A 952 0.37 -16.99 -20.91
C GLY A 952 0.72 -18.35 -21.45
N HIS A 953 1.04 -18.38 -22.74
CA HIS A 953 1.40 -19.60 -23.46
C HIS A 953 2.86 -19.97 -23.21
N MET A 954 3.15 -21.27 -23.29
CA MET A 954 4.53 -21.78 -23.23
C MET A 954 4.74 -22.91 -24.23
N THR A 955 5.98 -23.03 -24.70
CA THR A 955 6.40 -24.04 -25.68
C THR A 955 7.60 -24.80 -25.10
N ALA A 956 7.65 -26.14 -25.26
CA ALA A 956 8.80 -26.95 -24.85
C ALA A 956 10.03 -26.55 -25.70
N SER A 957 11.18 -26.31 -25.04
CA SER A 957 12.41 -25.88 -25.72
C SER A 957 13.05 -27.00 -26.59
N GLY A 958 12.59 -28.23 -26.41
CA GLY A 958 13.21 -29.44 -26.96
C GLY A 958 14.16 -30.16 -25.99
N ASN A 959 14.50 -29.49 -24.88
CA ASN A 959 15.27 -30.14 -23.81
C ASN A 959 14.30 -30.86 -22.87
N ALA A 960 14.28 -32.19 -22.98
CA ALA A 960 13.52 -33.06 -22.11
C ALA A 960 14.37 -34.22 -21.62
N LYS A 961 14.28 -34.50 -20.33
CA LYS A 961 15.10 -35.55 -19.70
C LYS A 961 14.24 -36.48 -18.85
N GLU A 962 14.33 -37.79 -19.14
CA GLU A 962 13.70 -38.80 -18.30
C GLU A 962 14.60 -39.11 -17.10
N PHE A 963 14.00 -39.26 -15.94
CA PHE A 963 14.70 -39.59 -14.69
C PHE A 963 13.81 -40.48 -13.81
N THR A 964 14.41 -41.17 -12.86
CA THR A 964 13.68 -41.95 -11.86
C THR A 964 13.52 -41.11 -10.61
N MET A 965 12.29 -40.96 -10.12
CA MET A 965 11.99 -40.17 -8.93
C MET A 965 12.62 -40.81 -7.68
N ALA A 966 13.24 -40.01 -6.82
CA ALA A 966 13.85 -40.48 -5.58
C ALA A 966 12.82 -41.21 -4.70
N ASN A 967 13.27 -42.26 -4.05
CA ASN A 967 12.47 -43.15 -3.17
C ASN A 967 11.27 -43.86 -3.85
N THR A 968 11.22 -43.90 -5.17
CA THR A 968 10.22 -44.63 -5.95
C THR A 968 10.87 -45.32 -7.15
N GLU A 969 10.23 -46.38 -7.69
CA GLU A 969 10.64 -46.98 -8.98
C GLU A 969 9.98 -46.28 -10.19
N LYS A 970 9.29 -45.14 -9.96
CA LYS A 970 8.52 -44.46 -11.00
C LYS A 970 9.39 -43.45 -11.74
N SER A 971 9.28 -43.45 -13.06
CA SER A 971 9.90 -42.46 -13.94
C SER A 971 9.09 -41.15 -13.98
N ALA A 972 9.74 -40.05 -14.30
CA ALA A 972 9.15 -38.78 -14.67
C ALA A 972 10.02 -38.10 -15.73
N VAL A 973 9.46 -37.12 -16.42
CA VAL A 973 10.17 -36.36 -17.46
C VAL A 973 10.25 -34.89 -17.01
N GLU A 974 11.46 -34.38 -16.94
CA GLU A 974 11.76 -32.95 -16.77
C GLU A 974 11.75 -32.31 -18.15
N ILE A 975 11.00 -31.22 -18.30
CA ILE A 975 10.83 -30.46 -19.55
C ILE A 975 11.19 -29.00 -19.30
N GLU A 976 12.09 -28.46 -20.12
CA GLU A 976 12.35 -27.03 -20.16
C GLU A 976 11.33 -26.32 -21.08
N TRP A 977 10.70 -25.29 -20.57
CA TRP A 977 9.68 -24.50 -21.23
C TRP A 977 10.14 -23.08 -21.50
N ILE A 978 9.70 -22.52 -22.62
CA ILE A 978 9.88 -21.12 -22.98
C ILE A 978 8.49 -20.49 -23.03
N LEU A 979 8.28 -19.43 -22.25
CA LEU A 979 7.06 -18.64 -22.26
C LEU A 979 7.11 -17.66 -23.44
N ASP A 980 5.97 -17.46 -24.08
CA ASP A 980 5.84 -16.53 -25.20
C ASP A 980 6.02 -15.06 -24.75
N VAL A 981 5.63 -14.76 -23.52
CA VAL A 981 5.82 -13.46 -22.87
C VAL A 981 6.58 -13.65 -21.56
N PRO A 982 7.72 -12.96 -21.36
CA PRO A 982 8.42 -12.99 -20.09
C PRO A 982 7.50 -12.52 -18.95
N VAL A 983 7.52 -13.24 -17.83
CA VAL A 983 6.70 -12.87 -16.67
C VAL A 983 7.03 -11.45 -16.22
N ARG A 984 6.03 -10.66 -15.93
CA ARG A 984 6.17 -9.31 -15.38
C ARG A 984 7.02 -9.36 -14.10
N GLU A 985 7.93 -8.43 -13.95
CA GLU A 985 8.99 -8.48 -12.95
C GLU A 985 8.45 -8.62 -11.50
N ASP A 986 7.43 -7.86 -11.15
CA ASP A 986 6.80 -7.91 -9.83
C ASP A 986 6.16 -9.26 -9.51
N ILE A 987 5.52 -9.89 -10.50
CA ILE A 987 4.92 -11.22 -10.35
C ILE A 987 6.01 -12.30 -10.26
N TYR A 988 7.05 -12.19 -11.11
CA TYR A 988 8.17 -13.12 -11.10
C TYR A 988 8.88 -13.10 -9.73
N GLU A 989 9.27 -11.92 -9.25
CA GLU A 989 9.94 -11.78 -7.97
C GLU A 989 9.10 -12.32 -6.81
N TYR A 990 7.79 -12.02 -6.83
CA TYR A 990 6.87 -12.60 -5.84
C TYR A 990 6.86 -14.13 -5.88
N ILE A 991 6.79 -14.73 -7.06
CA ILE A 991 6.71 -16.20 -7.20
C ILE A 991 8.01 -16.86 -6.75
N VAL A 992 9.19 -16.34 -7.17
CA VAL A 992 10.49 -16.98 -6.93
C VAL A 992 11.12 -16.66 -5.58
N SER A 993 10.63 -15.65 -4.87
CA SER A 993 11.17 -15.31 -3.55
C SER A 993 10.93 -16.42 -2.53
N ALA A 994 11.93 -16.69 -1.70
CA ALA A 994 11.87 -17.70 -0.65
C ALA A 994 10.97 -17.27 0.53
#